data_b6a221ae809603789e68db021bceaa33
#
_entry.id   b6a221ae809603789e68db021bceaa33
#
_cell.length_a   1.000
_cell.length_b   1.000
_cell.length_c   1.000
_cell.angle_alpha   90.00
_cell.angle_beta   90.00
_cell.angle_gamma   90.00
#
_symmetry.space_group_name_H-M   'P 1'
#
loop_
_entity.id
_entity.type
_entity.pdbx_description
1 polymer ?
#
loop_
_entity_poly.entity_id
_entity_poly.type
_entity_poly.pdbx_seq_one_letter_code
_entity_poly.pdbx_strand_id
1 'polypeptide(L)'
;LGVFYFQKTKKHNHHLDFFAVLCYYLNTMTAFFSILFNPLVWLTIVAILAFLTWQNYKKIDKLTVMNTDSVLLALEIPKTNDKSELAAEQLLASLHGILRDPTELKNNNGVQEHLSFEIVSVNGAIRFYVWMPRTLQSFVEGQIYSQYPTVQIYEAKEDYAENLENKHVIYSTEIDLIENEALPIKTFDGFEVDPLAGITGTLAKLDGTNDQIWIQVLARPVADDWHKKSDEWVKKVKSGKKAFKIDWKYILRILEALWTPPEGSENAKKEPSDRDKTRISKAEEKATKLGYQVKIRLAYLGEDEDTARLQIQALTGTFKQFNSTNLNGFKASNSSLDKDKIRDFQSRIFFDDGFILNIQELASIWHLPHTNVETPNIVWASSKTAEPPSKLPIITGDRTHDENISAFGLTNFRGINHQFGMLRRDRSRHLYIIGQTGTGKSGSLELLALSDIFHGEGYAIIDPHGDFAQNNMRFIPEHRLNDVIYFNPADTEFPLGFNPLEVTDPSRKSNISSEVIGVLKRMFGDSWGPRLEYILRFTLLALLDRPETTMLDISRMLTDGDFRKETLTYCKDDSVLQFWKKEFGQWGEKQVNEAIAPILNKVGAFTANPIIRNIIGQPKSTFNIREIMDEGKILVVNLSKGLIGEDNASVLGSFLVTKIQLAAQSRADIERLEDRRPFHLYVDEFQNFATDSFAVILSEIRKYGLTLTVANQYVSQMTDSVKNAVFGNVGSIISFRVSVEDAPVLAEQFKPQFDASDLMSLNNRHFVMTMIINGEKSTPFSATTLTLPKPFNDLSAKIIENTRRNYSTPRAVIEQRIRDILVPPKELMTKAWAERNGVEFSKKVAENVFAPVKNQGISNQKSPNIKPTVKPQNFTPIQPMFEAKKIDFSKAPIDQKKISPNSAEQKEPSLGLKDLSKAFAEKGIEIPQVKKRRKPRSRNLKPQTQEAQNTNNLKIEH
;
A
#
# COMPACT_ATOMS: atom_id res chain seq x y z
N LEU A 1 -20.79 -60.86 43.92
CA LEU A 1 -20.12 -61.73 44.93
C LEU A 1 -21.10 -62.77 45.52
N GLY A 2 -22.27 -63.01 44.95
CA GLY A 2 -23.31 -63.93 45.39
C GLY A 2 -23.46 -65.22 44.56
N VAL A 3 -22.62 -65.46 43.50
CA VAL A 3 -22.88 -66.60 42.60
C VAL A 3 -21.82 -67.74 42.68
N PHE A 4 -20.78 -67.60 43.51
CA PHE A 4 -19.68 -68.62 43.52
C PHE A 4 -19.50 -69.40 44.86
N TYR A 5 -20.59 -69.63 45.60
CA TYR A 5 -20.50 -70.42 46.82
C TYR A 5 -21.60 -71.48 46.95
N PHE A 6 -22.03 -72.15 45.90
CA PHE A 6 -22.97 -73.28 45.97
C PHE A 6 -22.53 -74.50 45.17
N GLN A 7 -21.42 -75.05 45.57
CA GLN A 7 -21.14 -76.46 45.23
C GLN A 7 -20.21 -77.08 46.33
N LYS A 8 -20.83 -77.67 47.28
CA LYS A 8 -20.46 -78.88 48.10
C LYS A 8 -21.00 -78.72 49.53
N THR A 9 -22.17 -79.26 49.78
CA THR A 9 -22.38 -80.22 50.85
C THR A 9 -23.86 -80.68 50.75
N LYS A 10 -23.98 -82.02 50.91
CA LYS A 10 -25.19 -82.81 50.78
C LYS A 10 -26.05 -82.75 52.04
N LYS A 11 -27.38 -82.75 51.77
CA LYS A 11 -28.48 -83.29 52.62
C LYS A 11 -28.63 -82.74 54.06
N HIS A 12 -29.58 -81.88 54.33
CA HIS A 12 -30.79 -81.99 55.18
C HIS A 12 -31.34 -80.60 55.46
N ASN A 13 -32.68 -80.41 55.40
CA ASN A 13 -33.55 -79.35 55.85
C ASN A 13 -33.76 -78.22 54.86
N HIS A 14 -34.44 -78.46 53.73
CA HIS A 14 -34.85 -77.52 52.74
C HIS A 14 -35.94 -76.51 53.19
N HIS A 15 -36.55 -76.59 54.35
CA HIS A 15 -37.59 -75.73 54.80
C HIS A 15 -37.18 -74.56 55.71
N LEU A 16 -36.11 -74.75 56.47
CA LEU A 16 -35.61 -73.68 57.33
C LEU A 16 -34.78 -72.68 56.71
N ASP A 17 -34.00 -73.08 55.65
CA ASP A 17 -33.15 -72.11 54.87
C ASP A 17 -33.94 -71.13 53.95
N PHE A 18 -35.08 -71.65 53.39
CA PHE A 18 -35.97 -70.78 52.58
C PHE A 18 -36.64 -69.67 53.40
N PHE A 19 -37.06 -70.03 54.66
CA PHE A 19 -37.61 -68.94 55.52
C PHE A 19 -36.58 -68.02 56.06
N ALA A 20 -35.34 -68.38 56.26
CA ALA A 20 -34.25 -67.51 56.66
C ALA A 20 -33.86 -66.55 55.54
N VAL A 21 -33.78 -67.01 54.29
CA VAL A 21 -33.49 -66.26 53.10
C VAL A 21 -34.69 -65.28 52.81
N LEU A 22 -35.91 -65.72 52.89
CA LEU A 22 -37.12 -64.88 52.74
C LEU A 22 -37.21 -63.84 53.85
N CYS A 23 -36.93 -64.18 55.15
CA CYS A 23 -36.87 -63.15 56.21
C CYS A 23 -35.71 -62.18 56.02
N TYR A 24 -34.53 -62.63 55.51
CA TYR A 24 -33.46 -61.66 55.11
C TYR A 24 -33.85 -60.72 53.98
N TYR A 25 -34.48 -61.23 52.91
CA TYR A 25 -34.98 -60.41 51.84
C TYR A 25 -36.12 -59.49 52.29
N LEU A 26 -37.06 -59.94 53.11
CA LEU A 26 -38.11 -59.08 53.66
C LEU A 26 -37.54 -58.07 54.63
N ASN A 27 -36.57 -58.37 55.49
CA ASN A 27 -35.89 -57.36 56.29
C ASN A 27 -35.04 -56.38 55.52
N THR A 28 -34.36 -56.81 54.46
CA THR A 28 -33.64 -55.87 53.56
C THR A 28 -34.60 -55.00 52.75
N MET A 29 -35.74 -55.58 52.32
CA MET A 29 -36.80 -54.80 51.68
C MET A 29 -37.46 -53.83 52.63
N THR A 30 -37.78 -54.20 53.86
CA THR A 30 -38.34 -53.31 54.87
C THR A 30 -37.35 -52.23 55.32
N ALA A 31 -36.05 -52.55 55.42
CA ALA A 31 -34.98 -51.58 55.66
C ALA A 31 -34.81 -50.64 54.46
N PHE A 32 -34.89 -51.16 53.27
CA PHE A 32 -34.85 -50.34 52.06
C PHE A 32 -36.09 -49.43 51.98
N PHE A 33 -37.30 -49.92 52.21
CA PHE A 33 -38.50 -49.14 52.27
C PHE A 33 -38.49 -48.13 53.43
N SER A 34 -37.98 -48.47 54.63
CA SER A 34 -37.86 -47.53 55.75
C SER A 34 -36.89 -46.39 55.44
N ILE A 35 -35.81 -46.63 54.67
CA ILE A 35 -34.89 -45.62 54.18
C ILE A 35 -35.59 -44.75 53.09
N LEU A 36 -36.32 -45.40 52.17
CA LEU A 36 -37.01 -44.69 51.07
C LEU A 36 -38.18 -43.81 51.60
N PHE A 37 -38.85 -44.20 52.66
CA PHE A 37 -39.94 -43.44 53.30
C PHE A 37 -39.49 -42.58 54.50
N ASN A 38 -38.19 -42.50 54.76
CA ASN A 38 -37.68 -41.64 55.82
C ASN A 38 -37.71 -40.17 55.36
N PRO A 39 -38.48 -39.31 56.01
CA PRO A 39 -38.59 -37.89 55.60
C PRO A 39 -37.26 -37.14 55.63
N LEU A 40 -36.29 -37.60 56.48
CA LEU A 40 -34.92 -37.04 56.50
C LEU A 40 -34.15 -37.32 55.21
N VAL A 41 -34.30 -38.51 54.60
CA VAL A 41 -33.67 -38.85 53.33
C VAL A 41 -34.21 -37.99 52.19
N TRP A 42 -35.51 -37.81 52.17
CA TRP A 42 -36.14 -36.89 51.20
C TRP A 42 -35.73 -35.44 51.41
N LEU A 43 -35.66 -34.98 52.68
CA LEU A 43 -35.14 -33.65 52.98
C LEU A 43 -33.69 -33.44 52.50
N THR A 44 -32.82 -34.42 52.65
CA THR A 44 -31.45 -34.37 52.19
C THR A 44 -31.40 -34.37 50.66
N ILE A 45 -32.20 -35.19 49.97
CA ILE A 45 -32.33 -35.22 48.51
C ILE A 45 -32.83 -33.88 48.01
N VAL A 46 -33.87 -33.32 48.58
CA VAL A 46 -34.41 -32.01 48.22
C VAL A 46 -33.38 -30.92 48.49
N ALA A 47 -32.65 -30.97 49.61
CA ALA A 47 -31.60 -30.00 49.89
C ALA A 47 -30.44 -30.10 48.89
N ILE A 48 -30.05 -31.30 48.48
CA ILE A 48 -29.04 -31.54 47.45
C ILE A 48 -29.54 -31.02 46.11
N LEU A 49 -30.79 -31.31 45.71
CA LEU A 49 -31.39 -30.81 44.48
C LEU A 49 -31.51 -29.27 44.48
N ALA A 50 -31.97 -28.68 45.61
CA ALA A 50 -32.00 -27.25 45.76
C ALA A 50 -30.62 -26.59 45.68
N PHE A 51 -29.60 -27.25 46.27
CA PHE A 51 -28.24 -26.78 46.18
C PHE A 51 -27.68 -26.87 44.71
N LEU A 52 -27.95 -28.00 44.03
CA LEU A 52 -27.58 -28.17 42.64
C LEU A 52 -28.30 -27.18 41.71
N THR A 53 -29.61 -26.95 41.94
CA THR A 53 -30.37 -25.94 41.18
C THR A 53 -29.87 -24.54 41.47
N TRP A 54 -29.53 -24.22 42.72
CA TRP A 54 -28.91 -22.93 43.08
C TRP A 54 -27.51 -22.75 42.45
N GLN A 55 -26.68 -23.80 42.45
CA GLN A 55 -25.40 -23.77 41.75
C GLN A 55 -25.59 -23.54 40.25
N ASN A 56 -26.53 -24.27 39.63
CA ASN A 56 -26.83 -24.10 38.19
C ASN A 56 -27.38 -22.71 37.92
N TYR A 57 -28.24 -22.16 38.75
CA TYR A 57 -28.78 -20.80 38.62
C TYR A 57 -27.65 -19.78 38.69
N LYS A 58 -26.73 -19.88 39.66
CA LYS A 58 -25.56 -19.02 39.77
C LYS A 58 -24.62 -19.15 38.53
N LYS A 59 -24.50 -20.36 37.97
CA LYS A 59 -23.73 -20.59 36.79
C LYS A 59 -24.35 -19.94 35.56
N ILE A 60 -25.68 -20.03 35.43
CA ILE A 60 -26.46 -19.36 34.36
C ILE A 60 -26.36 -17.83 34.49
N ASP A 61 -26.46 -17.30 35.69
CA ASP A 61 -26.38 -15.87 35.98
C ASP A 61 -24.96 -15.31 35.59
N LYS A 62 -23.91 -16.05 35.95
CA LYS A 62 -22.53 -15.74 35.50
C LYS A 62 -22.39 -15.80 33.99
N LEU A 63 -22.98 -16.79 33.33
CA LEU A 63 -22.95 -16.96 31.87
C LEU A 63 -23.64 -15.78 31.16
N THR A 64 -24.77 -15.28 31.73
CA THR A 64 -25.49 -14.15 31.16
C THR A 64 -24.66 -12.86 31.21
N VAL A 65 -23.91 -12.66 32.32
CA VAL A 65 -23.01 -11.50 32.45
C VAL A 65 -21.77 -11.64 31.56
N MET A 66 -21.27 -12.88 31.33
CA MET A 66 -20.14 -13.12 30.43
C MET A 66 -20.49 -13.03 28.96
N ASN A 67 -21.75 -13.20 28.58
CA ASN A 67 -22.26 -13.13 27.21
C ASN A 67 -22.64 -11.70 26.82
N THR A 68 -21.82 -10.73 27.19
CA THR A 68 -21.98 -9.31 26.82
C THR A 68 -21.50 -9.08 25.39
N ASP A 69 -21.89 -7.95 24.83
CA ASP A 69 -21.35 -7.46 23.54
C ASP A 69 -19.82 -7.49 23.59
N SER A 70 -19.22 -8.23 22.66
CA SER A 70 -17.78 -8.49 22.61
C SER A 70 -17.22 -8.16 21.24
N VAL A 71 -15.93 -7.95 21.18
CA VAL A 71 -15.21 -7.62 19.97
C VAL A 71 -13.95 -8.48 19.81
N LEU A 72 -13.70 -8.93 18.58
CA LEU A 72 -12.48 -9.61 18.19
C LEU A 72 -11.63 -8.64 17.35
N LEU A 73 -10.47 -8.25 17.89
CA LEU A 73 -9.53 -7.37 17.21
C LEU A 73 -8.43 -8.20 16.54
N ALA A 74 -8.22 -8.00 15.26
CA ALA A 74 -7.08 -8.52 14.55
C ALA A 74 -5.89 -7.56 14.69
N LEU A 75 -4.71 -8.12 14.97
CA LEU A 75 -3.47 -7.39 15.17
C LEU A 75 -2.48 -7.75 14.07
N GLU A 76 -2.12 -6.78 13.24
CA GLU A 76 -1.08 -6.94 12.24
C GLU A 76 0.08 -5.98 12.53
N ILE A 77 1.29 -6.51 12.59
CA ILE A 77 2.49 -5.72 12.87
C ILE A 77 3.40 -5.73 11.64
N PRO A 78 4.13 -4.63 11.34
CA PRO A 78 5.11 -4.63 10.27
C PRO A 78 6.22 -5.65 10.52
N LYS A 79 6.73 -6.28 9.46
CA LYS A 79 7.85 -7.24 9.55
C LYS A 79 9.12 -6.61 10.13
N THR A 80 9.21 -5.28 10.10
CA THR A 80 10.32 -4.48 10.68
C THR A 80 10.15 -4.21 12.18
N ASN A 81 9.18 -4.85 12.85
CA ASN A 81 8.99 -4.66 14.29
C ASN A 81 10.24 -5.07 15.09
N ASP A 82 10.77 -4.13 15.87
CA ASP A 82 11.95 -4.28 16.74
C ASP A 82 11.60 -4.53 18.22
N LYS A 83 10.28 -4.56 18.55
CA LYS A 83 9.81 -4.72 19.93
C LYS A 83 9.91 -6.19 20.34
N SER A 84 10.68 -6.45 21.42
CA SER A 84 10.86 -7.78 21.98
C SER A 84 9.69 -8.21 22.88
N GLU A 85 9.78 -9.38 23.45
CA GLU A 85 8.83 -9.98 24.40
C GLU A 85 8.60 -9.09 25.63
N LEU A 86 9.57 -8.25 25.99
CA LEU A 86 9.46 -7.26 27.09
C LEU A 86 8.33 -6.26 26.83
N ALA A 87 8.04 -5.91 25.56
CA ALA A 87 6.91 -5.05 25.25
C ALA A 87 5.57 -5.73 25.57
N ALA A 88 5.46 -7.05 25.36
CA ALA A 88 4.28 -7.81 25.78
C ALA A 88 4.17 -7.92 27.32
N GLU A 89 5.27 -8.09 28.04
CA GLU A 89 5.26 -8.06 29.51
C GLU A 89 4.73 -6.72 30.03
N GLN A 90 5.19 -5.59 29.47
CA GLN A 90 4.72 -4.24 29.82
C GLN A 90 3.24 -4.02 29.41
N LEU A 91 2.83 -4.57 28.26
CA LEU A 91 1.45 -4.54 27.83
C LEU A 91 0.55 -5.26 28.84
N LEU A 92 0.92 -6.49 29.22
CA LEU A 92 0.17 -7.28 30.20
C LEU A 92 0.16 -6.61 31.58
N ALA A 93 1.25 -5.95 31.99
CA ALA A 93 1.26 -5.16 33.21
C ALA A 93 0.25 -4.02 33.17
N SER A 94 0.13 -3.34 32.04
CA SER A 94 -0.85 -2.26 31.87
C SER A 94 -2.29 -2.78 31.77
N LEU A 95 -2.51 -3.90 31.08
CA LEU A 95 -3.82 -4.56 30.96
C LEU A 95 -4.31 -5.12 32.28
N HIS A 96 -3.45 -5.38 33.26
CA HIS A 96 -3.85 -5.75 34.61
C HIS A 96 -4.74 -4.71 35.30
N GLY A 97 -4.72 -3.47 34.78
CA GLY A 97 -5.59 -2.36 35.24
C GLY A 97 -7.09 -2.61 35.04
N ILE A 98 -7.53 -3.69 34.33
CA ILE A 98 -8.95 -4.08 34.28
C ILE A 98 -9.40 -4.86 35.53
N LEU A 99 -8.51 -5.09 36.48
CA LEU A 99 -8.85 -5.73 37.75
C LEU A 99 -9.86 -4.88 38.52
N ARG A 100 -11.02 -5.48 38.78
CA ARG A 100 -12.09 -4.83 39.58
C ARG A 100 -11.78 -4.89 41.08
N ASP A 101 -12.14 -3.83 41.75
CA ASP A 101 -12.12 -3.84 43.23
C ASP A 101 -13.22 -4.79 43.79
N PRO A 102 -13.16 -5.20 45.06
CA PRO A 102 -14.17 -6.10 45.66
C PRO A 102 -15.59 -5.59 45.60
N THR A 103 -15.82 -4.27 45.62
CA THR A 103 -17.14 -3.62 45.52
C THR A 103 -17.69 -3.69 44.09
N GLU A 104 -16.84 -3.36 43.10
CA GLU A 104 -17.17 -3.48 41.70
C GLU A 104 -17.42 -4.93 41.29
N LEU A 105 -16.58 -5.86 41.78
CA LEU A 105 -16.74 -7.28 41.52
C LEU A 105 -18.11 -7.79 42.05
N LYS A 106 -18.53 -7.33 43.22
CA LYS A 106 -19.84 -7.67 43.79
C LYS A 106 -20.99 -7.13 42.96
N ASN A 107 -20.86 -5.92 42.45
CA ASN A 107 -21.86 -5.29 41.58
C ASN A 107 -21.94 -5.98 40.22
N ASN A 108 -20.87 -6.61 39.76
CA ASN A 108 -20.80 -7.39 38.52
C ASN A 108 -21.05 -8.89 38.75
N ASN A 109 -21.92 -9.25 39.68
CA ASN A 109 -22.27 -10.64 40.02
C ASN A 109 -21.06 -11.55 40.33
N GLY A 110 -19.94 -10.97 40.80
CA GLY A 110 -18.71 -11.68 41.09
C GLY A 110 -17.92 -12.12 39.84
N VAL A 111 -18.21 -11.53 38.70
CA VAL A 111 -17.50 -11.80 37.43
C VAL A 111 -16.42 -10.74 37.18
N GLN A 112 -15.17 -11.18 37.12
CA GLN A 112 -14.04 -10.42 36.63
C GLN A 112 -13.92 -10.63 35.13
N GLU A 113 -13.81 -9.54 34.37
CA GLU A 113 -13.56 -9.62 32.93
C GLU A 113 -12.21 -10.27 32.62
N HIS A 114 -12.17 -10.93 31.48
CA HIS A 114 -10.98 -11.53 30.95
C HIS A 114 -10.77 -11.13 29.49
N LEU A 115 -9.57 -11.32 29.01
CA LEU A 115 -9.16 -11.16 27.63
C LEU A 115 -8.80 -12.52 27.07
N SER A 116 -8.97 -12.72 25.77
CA SER A 116 -8.44 -13.90 25.07
C SER A 116 -7.39 -13.45 24.07
N PHE A 117 -6.17 -13.89 24.23
CA PHE A 117 -5.06 -13.68 23.31
C PHE A 117 -4.96 -14.89 22.39
N GLU A 118 -5.09 -14.70 21.09
CA GLU A 118 -5.30 -15.81 20.18
C GLU A 118 -4.28 -15.80 19.03
N ILE A 119 -3.78 -17.00 18.68
CA ILE A 119 -2.93 -17.24 17.52
C ILE A 119 -3.63 -18.29 16.68
N VAL A 120 -4.01 -17.92 15.48
CA VAL A 120 -4.89 -18.73 14.64
C VAL A 120 -4.32 -18.88 13.24
N SER A 121 -4.24 -20.12 12.76
CA SER A 121 -3.94 -20.41 11.36
C SER A 121 -5.20 -20.87 10.66
N VAL A 122 -5.64 -20.12 9.67
CA VAL A 122 -6.79 -20.44 8.81
C VAL A 122 -6.32 -20.37 7.36
N ASN A 123 -6.55 -21.42 6.59
CA ASN A 123 -6.08 -21.54 5.20
C ASN A 123 -4.57 -21.25 5.05
N GLY A 124 -3.78 -21.70 6.02
CA GLY A 124 -2.35 -21.50 6.07
C GLY A 124 -1.89 -20.10 6.52
N ALA A 125 -2.79 -19.12 6.68
CA ALA A 125 -2.45 -17.76 7.11
C ALA A 125 -2.49 -17.64 8.65
N ILE A 126 -1.38 -17.26 9.27
CA ILE A 126 -1.26 -17.10 10.72
C ILE A 126 -1.59 -15.68 11.10
N ARG A 127 -2.58 -15.50 11.98
CA ARG A 127 -3.04 -14.21 12.49
C ARG A 127 -3.05 -14.16 13.99
N PHE A 128 -2.89 -12.96 14.53
CA PHE A 128 -2.94 -12.66 15.94
C PHE A 128 -4.23 -11.88 16.23
N TYR A 129 -4.93 -12.31 17.29
CA TYR A 129 -6.18 -11.66 17.71
C TYR A 129 -6.18 -11.40 19.21
N VAL A 130 -6.98 -10.41 19.60
CA VAL A 130 -7.36 -10.20 21.00
C VAL A 130 -8.88 -10.04 21.06
N TRP A 131 -9.51 -10.91 21.82
CA TRP A 131 -10.93 -10.83 22.10
C TRP A 131 -11.17 -10.20 23.48
N MET A 132 -12.23 -9.39 23.59
CA MET A 132 -12.59 -8.69 24.81
C MET A 132 -14.06 -8.23 24.80
N PRO A 133 -14.66 -7.92 25.99
CA PRO A 133 -15.88 -7.13 26.05
C PRO A 133 -15.69 -5.78 25.35
N ARG A 134 -16.67 -5.35 24.57
CA ARG A 134 -16.61 -4.08 23.79
C ARG A 134 -16.34 -2.85 24.66
N THR A 135 -16.78 -2.88 25.92
CA THR A 135 -16.53 -1.81 26.89
C THR A 135 -15.05 -1.57 27.19
N LEU A 136 -14.19 -2.58 26.97
CA LEU A 136 -12.75 -2.51 27.20
C LEU A 136 -11.96 -2.14 25.93
N GLN A 137 -12.60 -2.10 24.76
CA GLN A 137 -11.95 -1.94 23.47
C GLN A 137 -10.98 -0.76 23.44
N SER A 138 -11.47 0.46 23.72
CA SER A 138 -10.64 1.67 23.66
C SER A 138 -9.46 1.64 24.62
N PHE A 139 -9.63 1.03 25.80
CA PHE A 139 -8.55 0.88 26.77
C PHE A 139 -7.50 -0.10 26.26
N VAL A 140 -7.92 -1.28 25.80
CA VAL A 140 -6.98 -2.32 25.30
C VAL A 140 -6.24 -1.84 24.06
N GLU A 141 -6.94 -1.23 23.08
CA GLU A 141 -6.29 -0.63 21.91
C GLU A 141 -5.24 0.42 22.30
N GLY A 142 -5.59 1.30 23.25
CA GLY A 142 -4.66 2.32 23.76
C GLY A 142 -3.40 1.71 24.38
N GLN A 143 -3.53 0.62 25.17
CA GLN A 143 -2.39 -0.08 25.77
C GLN A 143 -1.55 -0.81 24.71
N ILE A 144 -2.18 -1.46 23.72
CA ILE A 144 -1.46 -2.10 22.62
C ILE A 144 -0.66 -1.05 21.83
N TYR A 145 -1.27 0.08 21.44
CA TYR A 145 -0.55 1.16 20.73
C TYR A 145 0.57 1.79 21.55
N SER A 146 0.46 1.79 22.89
CA SER A 146 1.52 2.29 23.77
C SER A 146 2.80 1.47 23.66
N GLN A 147 2.68 0.15 23.56
CA GLN A 147 3.82 -0.78 23.48
C GLN A 147 4.23 -1.09 22.04
N TYR A 148 3.27 -1.17 21.13
CA TYR A 148 3.45 -1.46 19.70
C TYR A 148 2.88 -0.33 18.83
N PRO A 149 3.58 0.81 18.73
CA PRO A 149 3.06 2.01 18.06
C PRO A 149 2.74 1.82 16.57
N THR A 150 3.39 0.86 15.93
CA THR A 150 3.26 0.56 14.49
C THR A 150 2.25 -0.55 14.17
N VAL A 151 1.65 -1.17 15.18
CA VAL A 151 0.63 -2.20 14.98
C VAL A 151 -0.59 -1.61 14.28
N GLN A 152 -1.19 -2.39 13.37
CA GLN A 152 -2.49 -2.10 12.80
C GLN A 152 -3.55 -2.94 13.51
N ILE A 153 -4.54 -2.27 14.09
CA ILE A 153 -5.63 -2.91 14.82
C ILE A 153 -6.92 -2.65 14.05
N TYR A 154 -7.67 -3.70 13.79
CA TYR A 154 -9.00 -3.57 13.19
C TYR A 154 -9.94 -4.63 13.73
N GLU A 155 -11.22 -4.31 13.80
CA GLU A 155 -12.25 -5.26 14.18
C GLU A 155 -12.36 -6.32 13.08
N ALA A 156 -12.27 -7.60 13.47
CA ALA A 156 -12.40 -8.71 12.54
C ALA A 156 -13.82 -8.70 11.93
N LYS A 157 -13.88 -8.70 10.58
CA LYS A 157 -15.18 -8.68 9.87
C LYS A 157 -16.00 -9.93 10.12
N GLU A 158 -15.33 -11.04 10.34
CA GLU A 158 -15.90 -12.36 10.61
C GLU A 158 -15.06 -12.99 11.72
N ASP A 159 -15.73 -13.57 12.71
CA ASP A 159 -15.05 -14.38 13.72
C ASP A 159 -14.67 -15.72 13.11
N TYR A 160 -13.40 -16.06 13.15
CA TYR A 160 -12.88 -17.33 12.63
C TYR A 160 -13.58 -18.56 13.23
N ALA A 161 -14.14 -18.41 14.43
CA ALA A 161 -14.83 -19.49 15.16
C ALA A 161 -16.32 -19.63 14.81
N GLU A 162 -16.95 -18.68 14.10
CA GLU A 162 -18.41 -18.70 13.82
C GLU A 162 -18.79 -19.56 12.61
N ASN A 163 -18.04 -19.50 11.53
CA ASN A 163 -18.39 -20.15 10.26
C ASN A 163 -17.73 -21.53 10.10
N LEU A 164 -18.16 -22.49 10.90
CA LEU A 164 -17.67 -23.87 10.77
C LEU A 164 -18.56 -24.66 9.83
N GLU A 165 -18.03 -25.07 8.70
CA GLU A 165 -18.70 -26.05 7.85
C GLU A 165 -18.83 -27.37 8.59
N ASN A 166 -19.98 -28.05 8.48
CA ASN A 166 -20.32 -29.31 9.19
C ASN A 166 -19.41 -30.52 8.85
N LYS A 167 -18.37 -30.32 8.07
CA LYS A 167 -17.45 -31.33 7.55
C LYS A 167 -16.19 -31.55 8.37
N HIS A 168 -15.89 -30.66 9.32
CA HIS A 168 -14.61 -30.74 10.02
C HIS A 168 -14.64 -31.68 11.21
N VAL A 169 -13.60 -32.50 11.30
CA VAL A 169 -13.22 -33.21 12.53
C VAL A 169 -12.58 -32.21 13.45
N ILE A 170 -13.10 -32.08 14.65
CA ILE A 170 -12.59 -31.17 15.67
C ILE A 170 -11.90 -31.97 16.77
N TYR A 171 -10.60 -31.78 16.91
CA TYR A 171 -9.85 -32.32 18.01
C TYR A 171 -9.30 -31.18 18.88
N SER A 172 -9.65 -31.21 20.17
CA SER A 172 -9.26 -30.15 21.09
C SER A 172 -8.57 -30.69 22.33
N THR A 173 -7.70 -29.89 22.91
CA THR A 173 -7.07 -30.18 24.22
C THR A 173 -6.88 -28.88 24.99
N GLU A 174 -6.79 -29.03 26.30
CA GLU A 174 -6.38 -27.97 27.22
C GLU A 174 -4.95 -28.20 27.66
N ILE A 175 -4.25 -27.14 27.98
CA ILE A 175 -2.89 -27.18 28.52
C ILE A 175 -2.94 -26.85 30.00
N ASP A 176 -2.42 -27.75 30.84
CA ASP A 176 -2.28 -27.58 32.28
C ASP A 176 -0.83 -27.56 32.72
N LEU A 177 -0.58 -27.06 33.93
CA LEU A 177 0.75 -27.14 34.54
C LEU A 177 1.05 -28.57 35.01
N ILE A 178 2.33 -28.94 34.93
CA ILE A 178 2.82 -30.24 35.43
C ILE A 178 2.89 -30.26 36.96
N GLU A 179 3.41 -29.16 37.53
CA GLU A 179 3.66 -28.97 38.96
C GLU A 179 2.72 -27.89 39.54
N ASN A 180 2.91 -27.56 40.81
CA ASN A 180 2.12 -26.53 41.48
C ASN A 180 2.33 -25.17 40.85
N GLU A 181 1.26 -24.35 40.72
CA GLU A 181 1.25 -23.03 40.13
C GLU A 181 2.19 -22.01 40.80
N ALA A 182 2.66 -22.28 42.03
CA ALA A 182 3.68 -21.44 42.66
C ALA A 182 5.05 -21.51 41.95
N LEU A 183 5.33 -22.57 41.21
CA LEU A 183 6.58 -22.74 40.48
C LEU A 183 6.48 -22.14 39.08
N PRO A 184 7.52 -21.37 38.63
CA PRO A 184 7.50 -20.79 37.31
C PRO A 184 7.80 -21.82 36.21
N ILE A 185 7.27 -21.55 35.01
CA ILE A 185 7.72 -22.15 33.76
C ILE A 185 9.01 -21.49 33.29
N LYS A 186 9.63 -21.98 32.22
CA LYS A 186 10.74 -21.29 31.54
C LYS A 186 10.22 -20.06 30.81
N THR A 187 10.78 -18.87 31.10
CA THR A 187 10.43 -17.59 30.52
C THR A 187 11.35 -17.22 29.36
N PHE A 188 10.97 -16.18 28.58
CA PHE A 188 11.69 -15.73 27.38
C PHE A 188 13.18 -15.44 27.64
N ASP A 189 13.56 -14.93 28.82
CA ASP A 189 14.96 -14.69 29.21
C ASP A 189 15.83 -15.96 29.15
N GLY A 190 15.23 -17.14 29.22
CA GLY A 190 15.93 -18.41 29.17
C GLY A 190 16.06 -19.02 27.77
N PHE A 191 15.58 -18.35 26.72
CA PHE A 191 15.63 -18.83 25.35
C PHE A 191 16.69 -18.08 24.55
N GLU A 192 17.39 -18.78 23.65
CA GLU A 192 18.30 -18.18 22.67
C GLU A 192 17.57 -17.68 21.43
N VAL A 193 16.43 -18.31 21.12
CA VAL A 193 15.55 -17.98 19.98
C VAL A 193 14.16 -17.74 20.54
N ASP A 194 13.45 -16.77 19.97
CA ASP A 194 12.07 -16.44 20.33
C ASP A 194 11.18 -17.70 20.44
N PRO A 195 10.56 -17.97 21.59
CA PRO A 195 9.71 -19.15 21.80
C PRO A 195 8.49 -19.16 20.87
N LEU A 196 8.04 -18.01 20.38
CA LEU A 196 6.95 -17.91 19.41
C LEU A 196 7.30 -18.58 18.08
N ALA A 197 8.58 -18.56 17.67
CA ALA A 197 9.03 -19.21 16.44
C ALA A 197 8.72 -20.71 16.41
N GLY A 198 8.82 -21.41 17.54
CA GLY A 198 8.44 -22.82 17.66
C GLY A 198 6.94 -23.04 17.48
N ILE A 199 6.11 -22.15 18.04
CA ILE A 199 4.64 -22.20 17.94
C ILE A 199 4.21 -21.89 16.50
N THR A 200 4.62 -20.76 15.97
CA THR A 200 4.25 -20.32 14.61
C THR A 200 4.81 -21.25 13.54
N GLY A 201 6.01 -21.82 13.74
CA GLY A 201 6.60 -22.83 12.86
C GLY A 201 5.78 -24.12 12.74
N THR A 202 5.04 -24.49 13.79
CA THR A 202 4.10 -25.62 13.74
C THR A 202 2.82 -25.23 13.00
N LEU A 203 2.30 -24.01 13.23
CA LEU A 203 1.15 -23.46 12.54
C LEU A 203 1.38 -23.27 11.04
N ALA A 204 2.61 -22.96 10.63
CA ALA A 204 2.98 -22.73 9.22
C ALA A 204 3.02 -24.02 8.37
N LYS A 205 2.98 -25.21 8.99
CA LYS A 205 3.02 -26.50 8.27
C LYS A 205 1.66 -26.93 7.71
N LEU A 206 0.62 -26.14 7.87
CA LEU A 206 -0.67 -26.38 7.22
C LEU A 206 -0.55 -25.97 5.75
N ASP A 207 -0.28 -26.94 4.89
CA ASP A 207 -0.13 -26.72 3.45
C ASP A 207 -1.50 -26.59 2.77
N GLY A 208 -2.00 -25.33 2.62
CA GLY A 208 -3.05 -24.99 1.64
C GLY A 208 -4.37 -25.74 1.71
N THR A 209 -4.56 -26.53 2.76
CA THR A 209 -5.78 -27.30 3.05
C THR A 209 -6.76 -26.40 3.81
N ASN A 210 -8.06 -26.78 3.79
CA ASN A 210 -9.08 -26.12 4.63
C ASN A 210 -8.86 -26.33 6.13
N ASP A 211 -7.70 -26.84 6.53
CA ASP A 211 -7.35 -27.12 7.92
C ASP A 211 -7.09 -25.85 8.70
N GLN A 212 -7.47 -25.86 9.96
CA GLN A 212 -7.28 -24.75 10.87
C GLN A 212 -6.67 -25.20 12.19
N ILE A 213 -5.81 -24.36 12.76
CA ILE A 213 -5.29 -24.54 14.12
C ILE A 213 -5.58 -23.28 14.92
N TRP A 214 -6.14 -23.45 16.11
CA TRP A 214 -6.47 -22.37 17.01
C TRP A 214 -5.75 -22.54 18.35
N ILE A 215 -5.15 -21.47 18.81
CA ILE A 215 -4.55 -21.33 20.13
C ILE A 215 -5.27 -20.17 20.82
N GLN A 216 -5.97 -20.44 21.91
CA GLN A 216 -6.62 -19.44 22.73
C GLN A 216 -5.97 -19.41 24.12
N VAL A 217 -5.46 -18.26 24.51
CA VAL A 217 -4.89 -17.98 25.82
C VAL A 217 -5.82 -17.00 26.53
N LEU A 218 -6.76 -17.54 27.29
CA LEU A 218 -7.67 -16.74 28.10
C LEU A 218 -6.95 -16.28 29.36
N ALA A 219 -6.97 -14.99 29.63
CA ALA A 219 -6.24 -14.40 30.75
C ALA A 219 -7.12 -13.42 31.53
N ARG A 220 -7.22 -13.61 32.82
CA ARG A 220 -7.98 -12.81 33.76
C ARG A 220 -7.04 -12.29 34.86
N PRO A 221 -6.94 -10.97 35.10
CA PRO A 221 -6.11 -10.47 36.18
C PRO A 221 -6.61 -10.95 37.54
N VAL A 222 -5.70 -11.20 38.45
CA VAL A 222 -5.99 -11.64 39.79
C VAL A 222 -5.42 -10.67 40.80
N ALA A 223 -6.15 -10.48 41.91
CA ALA A 223 -5.68 -9.68 43.04
C ALA A 223 -4.51 -10.37 43.76
N ASP A 224 -3.78 -9.65 44.58
CA ASP A 224 -2.59 -10.11 45.31
C ASP A 224 -2.78 -11.33 46.23
N ASP A 225 -4.04 -11.76 46.39
CA ASP A 225 -4.35 -12.98 47.20
C ASP A 225 -3.68 -14.25 46.71
N TRP A 226 -3.30 -14.35 45.45
CA TRP A 226 -2.58 -15.49 44.90
C TRP A 226 -1.17 -15.61 45.50
N HIS A 227 -0.55 -14.51 45.95
CA HIS A 227 0.71 -14.52 46.66
C HIS A 227 0.63 -15.34 47.96
N LYS A 228 -0.53 -15.29 48.65
CA LYS A 228 -0.75 -16.07 49.86
C LYS A 228 -0.65 -17.58 49.57
N LYS A 229 -1.19 -18.04 48.46
CA LYS A 229 -1.07 -19.45 48.02
C LYS A 229 0.39 -19.83 47.73
N SER A 230 1.15 -18.94 47.09
CA SER A 230 2.58 -19.14 46.85
C SER A 230 3.36 -19.24 48.18
N ASP A 231 3.09 -18.31 49.11
CA ASP A 231 3.68 -18.30 50.44
C ASP A 231 3.36 -19.57 51.22
N GLU A 232 2.11 -20.06 51.19
CA GLU A 232 1.71 -21.32 51.82
C GLU A 232 2.47 -22.49 51.21
N TRP A 233 2.66 -22.52 49.89
CA TRP A 233 3.43 -23.56 49.25
C TRP A 233 4.90 -23.49 49.69
N VAL A 234 5.52 -22.33 49.73
CA VAL A 234 6.88 -22.09 50.24
C VAL A 234 7.01 -22.59 51.71
N LYS A 235 6.05 -22.21 52.55
CA LYS A 235 6.00 -22.68 53.98
C LYS A 235 5.91 -24.19 54.08
N LYS A 236 5.07 -24.85 53.25
CA LYS A 236 4.95 -26.32 53.21
C LYS A 236 6.27 -26.96 52.79
N VAL A 237 6.96 -26.44 51.77
CA VAL A 237 8.25 -27.01 51.35
C VAL A 237 9.33 -26.76 52.40
N LYS A 238 9.42 -25.56 52.99
CA LYS A 238 10.34 -25.24 54.10
C LYS A 238 10.11 -26.12 55.34
N SER A 239 8.85 -26.55 55.58
CA SER A 239 8.50 -27.42 56.72
C SER A 239 8.67 -28.92 56.47
N GLY A 240 9.08 -29.32 55.25
CA GLY A 240 9.28 -30.74 54.92
C GLY A 240 8.02 -31.59 54.89
N LYS A 241 6.81 -30.99 55.03
CA LYS A 241 5.53 -31.71 55.03
C LYS A 241 5.16 -32.09 53.58
N LYS A 242 5.30 -33.36 53.23
CA LYS A 242 4.77 -33.89 51.94
C LYS A 242 3.24 -33.65 51.89
N ALA A 243 2.72 -33.27 50.74
CA ALA A 243 1.28 -33.18 50.52
C ALA A 243 0.61 -34.52 50.80
N PHE A 244 -0.32 -34.54 51.77
CA PHE A 244 -1.04 -35.72 52.16
C PHE A 244 -2.05 -36.06 51.06
N LYS A 245 -1.71 -36.96 50.14
CA LYS A 245 -2.73 -37.64 49.34
C LYS A 245 -3.46 -38.59 50.25
N ILE A 246 -4.75 -38.35 50.49
CA ILE A 246 -5.63 -39.30 51.20
C ILE A 246 -5.83 -40.50 50.28
N ASP A 247 -4.93 -41.52 50.42
CA ASP A 247 -5.13 -42.78 49.78
C ASP A 247 -5.99 -43.63 50.77
N TRP A 248 -7.02 -44.30 50.27
CA TRP A 248 -7.92 -45.15 51.10
C TRP A 248 -7.14 -46.17 51.96
N LYS A 249 -5.97 -46.55 51.51
CA LYS A 249 -5.02 -47.31 52.27
C LYS A 249 -4.53 -46.63 53.56
N TYR A 250 -4.57 -45.33 53.63
CA TYR A 250 -4.19 -44.58 54.83
C TYR A 250 -5.26 -44.60 55.90
N ILE A 251 -6.55 -44.61 55.50
CA ILE A 251 -7.67 -44.77 56.47
C ILE A 251 -7.57 -46.11 57.18
N LEU A 252 -7.17 -47.18 56.51
CA LEU A 252 -6.91 -48.48 57.10
C LEU A 252 -5.69 -48.44 58.06
N ARG A 253 -4.64 -47.67 57.74
CA ARG A 253 -3.48 -47.53 58.65
C ARG A 253 -3.78 -46.62 59.86
N ILE A 254 -4.66 -45.69 59.75
CA ILE A 254 -5.13 -44.86 60.89
C ILE A 254 -5.93 -45.74 61.81
N LEU A 255 -6.73 -46.66 61.32
CA LEU A 255 -7.43 -47.67 62.12
C LEU A 255 -6.45 -48.67 62.82
N GLU A 256 -5.34 -49.06 62.15
CA GLU A 256 -4.28 -49.87 62.78
C GLU A 256 -3.48 -49.06 63.81
N ALA A 257 -3.19 -47.79 63.58
CA ALA A 257 -2.46 -46.91 64.52
C ALA A 257 -3.23 -46.59 65.81
N LEU A 258 -4.53 -46.79 65.82
CA LEU A 258 -5.32 -46.65 67.05
C LEU A 258 -5.04 -47.77 68.04
N TRP A 259 -4.34 -48.81 67.67
CA TRP A 259 -4.01 -50.01 68.51
C TRP A 259 -2.52 -50.13 68.76
N THR A 260 -1.64 -49.30 68.35
CA THR A 260 -0.20 -49.31 68.67
C THR A 260 0.24 -48.00 69.32
N PRO A 261 1.02 -48.03 70.44
CA PRO A 261 1.50 -46.84 71.12
C PRO A 261 2.48 -46.12 70.26
N PRO A 262 2.48 -44.74 70.31
CA PRO A 262 3.40 -44.00 69.50
C PRO A 262 4.86 -44.09 69.93
N GLU A 263 5.70 -44.63 69.09
CA GLU A 263 7.16 -44.46 69.22
C GLU A 263 7.50 -43.02 68.91
N GLY A 264 8.20 -42.36 69.85
CA GLY A 264 8.62 -41.00 69.74
C GLY A 264 9.57 -40.78 68.54
N SER A 265 9.07 -40.12 67.47
CA SER A 265 9.96 -39.63 66.38
C SER A 265 10.43 -38.26 66.75
N GLU A 266 11.72 -38.11 67.03
CA GLU A 266 12.41 -36.79 67.00
C GLU A 266 12.21 -36.18 65.62
N ASN A 267 11.43 -35.14 65.53
CA ASN A 267 11.30 -34.29 64.34
C ASN A 267 12.61 -33.51 64.18
N ALA A 268 13.63 -34.13 63.60
CA ALA A 268 14.76 -33.40 63.06
C ALA A 268 14.23 -32.54 61.90
N LYS A 269 14.27 -31.24 62.06
CA LYS A 269 14.03 -30.27 60.94
C LYS A 269 15.04 -30.60 59.85
N LYS A 270 14.63 -31.37 58.81
CA LYS A 270 15.42 -31.58 57.63
C LYS A 270 15.58 -30.23 56.93
N GLU A 271 16.81 -29.72 56.84
CA GLU A 271 17.10 -28.58 55.98
C GLU A 271 16.65 -28.86 54.54
N PRO A 272 16.08 -27.87 53.85
CA PRO A 272 15.67 -28.04 52.45
C PRO A 272 16.85 -28.42 51.60
N SER A 273 16.67 -29.38 50.71
CA SER A 273 17.69 -29.76 49.74
C SER A 273 18.03 -28.55 48.85
N ASP A 274 19.21 -28.52 48.22
CA ASP A 274 19.61 -27.42 47.33
C ASP A 274 18.62 -27.27 46.15
N ARG A 275 17.99 -28.34 45.73
CA ARG A 275 16.88 -28.32 44.77
C ARG A 275 15.68 -27.57 45.33
N ASP A 276 15.31 -27.83 46.60
CA ASP A 276 14.16 -27.14 47.23
C ASP A 276 14.48 -25.68 47.48
N LYS A 277 15.72 -25.33 47.85
CA LYS A 277 16.15 -23.93 47.98
C LYS A 277 15.99 -23.18 46.64
N THR A 278 16.41 -23.76 45.50
CA THR A 278 16.23 -23.19 44.17
C THR A 278 14.76 -23.03 43.82
N ARG A 279 13.93 -24.04 44.10
CA ARG A 279 12.47 -23.98 43.85
C ARG A 279 11.80 -22.88 44.68
N ILE A 280 12.19 -22.73 45.93
CA ILE A 280 11.69 -21.66 46.81
C ILE A 280 12.07 -20.31 46.28
N SER A 281 13.33 -20.08 45.95
CA SER A 281 13.81 -18.82 45.40
C SER A 281 13.07 -18.44 44.11
N LYS A 282 12.87 -19.40 43.22
CA LYS A 282 12.13 -19.15 41.94
C LYS A 282 10.62 -18.93 42.15
N ALA A 283 10.02 -19.56 43.17
CA ALA A 283 8.63 -19.31 43.53
C ALA A 283 8.46 -17.89 44.14
N GLU A 284 9.39 -17.49 45.01
CA GLU A 284 9.43 -16.15 45.59
C GLU A 284 9.64 -15.08 44.47
N GLU A 285 10.54 -15.32 43.51
CA GLU A 285 10.75 -14.48 42.33
C GLU A 285 9.48 -14.35 41.47
N LYS A 286 8.80 -15.47 41.16
CA LYS A 286 7.52 -15.48 40.44
C LYS A 286 6.49 -14.58 41.12
N ALA A 287 6.43 -14.67 42.45
CA ALA A 287 5.46 -13.90 43.25
C ALA A 287 5.75 -12.43 43.37
N THR A 288 6.87 -11.89 42.82
CA THR A 288 7.16 -10.44 42.78
C THR A 288 6.43 -9.72 41.65
N LYS A 289 5.87 -10.44 40.69
CA LYS A 289 5.23 -9.87 39.48
C LYS A 289 3.70 -10.03 39.55
N LEU A 290 2.98 -9.19 38.78
CA LEU A 290 1.53 -9.26 38.65
C LEU A 290 1.11 -10.62 38.09
N GLY A 291 -0.01 -11.17 38.56
CA GLY A 291 -0.52 -12.47 38.20
C GLY A 291 -1.78 -12.42 37.36
N TYR A 292 -1.93 -13.42 36.51
CA TYR A 292 -3.12 -13.70 35.75
C TYR A 292 -3.56 -15.14 35.99
N GLN A 293 -4.86 -15.35 36.13
CA GLN A 293 -5.44 -16.68 35.99
C GLN A 293 -5.58 -16.96 34.50
N VAL A 294 -4.96 -18.04 34.03
CA VAL A 294 -4.81 -18.36 32.61
C VAL A 294 -5.44 -19.71 32.30
N LYS A 295 -6.09 -19.81 31.14
CA LYS A 295 -6.53 -21.07 30.53
C LYS A 295 -6.07 -21.09 29.09
N ILE A 296 -5.37 -22.17 28.70
CA ILE A 296 -4.86 -22.34 27.34
C ILE A 296 -5.64 -23.46 26.67
N ARG A 297 -6.25 -23.17 25.55
CA ARG A 297 -7.00 -24.10 24.71
C ARG A 297 -6.34 -24.24 23.35
N LEU A 298 -6.24 -25.45 22.86
CA LEU A 298 -5.73 -25.77 21.52
C LEU A 298 -6.81 -26.52 20.76
N ALA A 299 -7.06 -26.16 19.51
CA ALA A 299 -7.95 -26.90 18.63
C ALA A 299 -7.34 -27.06 17.25
N TYR A 300 -7.58 -28.19 16.64
CA TYR A 300 -7.36 -28.47 15.23
C TYR A 300 -8.68 -28.85 14.57
N LEU A 301 -8.92 -28.26 13.42
CA LEU A 301 -10.10 -28.51 12.58
C LEU A 301 -9.61 -28.99 11.21
N GLY A 302 -10.06 -30.16 10.78
CA GLY A 302 -9.65 -30.74 9.51
C GLY A 302 -10.60 -31.85 9.06
N GLU A 303 -10.22 -32.57 8.02
CA GLU A 303 -11.07 -33.62 7.42
C GLU A 303 -10.81 -35.00 8.03
N ASP A 304 -9.63 -35.24 8.62
CA ASP A 304 -9.16 -36.56 9.11
C ASP A 304 -8.82 -36.53 10.60
N GLU A 305 -9.29 -37.57 11.33
CA GLU A 305 -9.11 -37.69 12.76
C GLU A 305 -7.65 -38.04 13.16
N ASP A 306 -6.96 -38.85 12.37
CA ASP A 306 -5.59 -39.25 12.70
C ASP A 306 -4.65 -38.07 12.51
N THR A 307 -4.86 -37.28 11.45
CA THR A 307 -4.15 -36.02 11.23
C THR A 307 -4.44 -35.02 12.36
N ALA A 308 -5.69 -34.90 12.77
CA ALA A 308 -6.06 -34.03 13.90
C ALA A 308 -5.33 -34.37 15.19
N ARG A 309 -5.23 -35.65 15.51
CA ARG A 309 -4.47 -36.14 16.70
C ARG A 309 -2.99 -35.81 16.58
N LEU A 310 -2.38 -36.09 15.43
CA LEU A 310 -0.97 -35.81 15.19
C LEU A 310 -0.66 -34.31 15.28
N GLN A 311 -1.48 -33.47 14.69
CA GLN A 311 -1.29 -32.01 14.70
C GLN A 311 -1.42 -31.42 16.13
N ILE A 312 -2.42 -31.87 16.90
CA ILE A 312 -2.57 -31.46 18.31
C ILE A 312 -1.42 -31.99 19.15
N GLN A 313 -0.95 -33.23 18.90
CA GLN A 313 0.22 -33.76 19.58
C GLN A 313 1.49 -32.97 19.26
N ALA A 314 1.70 -32.59 17.98
CA ALA A 314 2.79 -31.73 17.55
C ALA A 314 2.71 -30.36 18.23
N LEU A 315 1.53 -29.72 18.22
CA LEU A 315 1.31 -28.45 18.86
C LEU A 315 1.52 -28.48 20.36
N THR A 316 1.01 -29.52 21.05
CA THR A 316 1.28 -29.73 22.47
C THR A 316 2.78 -29.96 22.73
N GLY A 317 3.47 -30.59 21.76
CA GLY A 317 4.91 -30.78 21.79
C GLY A 317 5.67 -29.43 21.83
N THR A 318 5.19 -28.40 21.14
CA THR A 318 5.85 -27.09 21.16
C THR A 318 5.77 -26.42 22.53
N PHE A 319 4.67 -26.61 23.26
CA PHE A 319 4.56 -26.07 24.61
C PHE A 319 5.55 -26.72 25.63
N LYS A 320 6.13 -27.91 25.31
CA LYS A 320 7.17 -28.50 26.16
C LYS A 320 8.47 -27.69 26.16
N GLN A 321 8.69 -26.76 25.23
CA GLN A 321 9.86 -25.88 25.28
C GLN A 321 9.88 -25.02 26.56
N PHE A 322 8.72 -24.73 27.14
CA PHE A 322 8.59 -24.00 28.39
C PHE A 322 8.83 -24.85 29.63
N ASN A 323 9.07 -26.17 29.48
CA ASN A 323 9.29 -27.07 30.59
C ASN A 323 10.69 -26.92 31.15
N SER A 324 10.77 -26.83 32.47
CA SER A 324 12.01 -26.85 33.22
C SER A 324 12.07 -28.08 34.11
N THR A 325 13.17 -28.85 34.05
CA THR A 325 13.32 -30.11 34.73
C THR A 325 13.11 -30.04 36.25
N ASN A 326 13.40 -28.89 36.86
CA ASN A 326 13.35 -28.69 38.30
C ASN A 326 12.23 -27.75 38.76
N LEU A 327 11.53 -27.10 37.84
CA LEU A 327 10.49 -26.09 38.14
C LEU A 327 9.14 -26.59 37.63
N ASN A 328 8.53 -25.86 36.71
CA ASN A 328 7.24 -26.22 36.17
C ASN A 328 7.32 -26.40 34.64
N GLY A 329 6.20 -26.68 34.02
CA GLY A 329 6.03 -26.86 32.58
C GLY A 329 4.60 -27.19 32.23
N PHE A 330 4.38 -27.50 30.97
CA PHE A 330 3.05 -27.75 30.41
C PHE A 330 2.85 -29.22 30.04
N LYS A 331 1.61 -29.68 30.21
CA LYS A 331 1.12 -30.99 29.76
C LYS A 331 -0.27 -30.83 29.14
N ALA A 332 -0.62 -31.67 28.19
CA ALA A 332 -1.98 -31.75 27.68
C ALA A 332 -2.92 -32.39 28.75
N SER A 333 -4.12 -31.86 28.82
CA SER A 333 -5.23 -32.39 29.62
C SER A 333 -6.53 -32.35 28.82
N ASN A 334 -7.52 -33.18 29.20
CA ASN A 334 -8.87 -33.15 28.64
C ASN A 334 -8.94 -33.22 27.10
N SER A 335 -8.06 -33.98 26.46
CA SER A 335 -8.09 -34.18 25.00
C SER A 335 -9.38 -34.90 24.57
N SER A 336 -10.12 -34.37 23.63
CA SER A 336 -11.38 -34.95 23.14
C SER A 336 -11.67 -34.61 21.68
N LEU A 337 -12.44 -35.53 21.06
CA LEU A 337 -13.11 -35.38 19.76
C LEU A 337 -14.57 -34.90 19.98
N ASP A 338 -14.78 -33.85 20.72
CA ASP A 338 -16.12 -33.42 21.10
C ASP A 338 -16.51 -32.13 20.38
N LYS A 339 -17.51 -32.20 19.52
CA LYS A 339 -18.05 -31.04 18.81
C LYS A 339 -18.68 -30.02 19.76
N ASP A 340 -19.13 -30.45 20.94
CA ASP A 340 -19.70 -29.50 21.89
C ASP A 340 -18.64 -28.58 22.53
N LYS A 341 -17.38 -29.02 22.60
CA LYS A 341 -16.29 -28.19 23.07
C LYS A 341 -15.95 -27.00 22.15
N ILE A 342 -16.36 -27.04 20.87
CA ILE A 342 -16.19 -25.88 19.96
C ILE A 342 -16.92 -24.65 20.49
N ARG A 343 -18.04 -24.84 21.19
CA ARG A 343 -18.79 -23.74 21.83
C ARG A 343 -17.96 -23.01 22.86
N ASP A 344 -17.03 -23.71 23.55
CA ASP A 344 -16.13 -23.10 24.53
C ASP A 344 -15.12 -22.16 23.81
N PHE A 345 -14.69 -22.51 22.59
CA PHE A 345 -13.85 -21.64 21.76
C PHE A 345 -14.63 -20.46 21.20
N GLN A 346 -15.85 -20.68 20.72
CA GLN A 346 -16.70 -19.63 20.16
C GLN A 346 -17.11 -18.58 21.21
N SER A 347 -17.52 -19.07 22.39
CA SER A 347 -17.96 -18.20 23.47
C SER A 347 -16.83 -17.56 24.27
N ARG A 348 -15.62 -18.11 24.15
CA ARG A 348 -14.43 -17.73 24.94
C ARG A 348 -14.71 -17.63 26.44
N ILE A 349 -15.67 -18.41 26.91
CA ILE A 349 -16.07 -18.42 28.33
C ILE A 349 -14.96 -19.03 29.16
N PHE A 350 -14.63 -18.36 30.26
CA PHE A 350 -13.60 -18.75 31.20
C PHE A 350 -14.18 -18.80 32.62
N PHE A 351 -14.35 -20.00 33.14
CA PHE A 351 -14.70 -20.23 34.52
C PHE A 351 -13.45 -20.24 35.44
N ASP A 352 -13.65 -20.53 36.74
CA ASP A 352 -12.59 -20.49 37.76
C ASP A 352 -11.64 -21.71 37.74
N ASP A 353 -11.41 -22.31 36.56
CA ASP A 353 -10.66 -23.58 36.37
C ASP A 353 -9.28 -23.40 35.74
N GLY A 354 -8.75 -22.17 35.72
CA GLY A 354 -7.41 -21.84 35.19
C GLY A 354 -6.31 -21.90 36.27
N PHE A 355 -5.05 -21.82 35.85
CA PHE A 355 -3.85 -21.75 36.67
C PHE A 355 -3.22 -20.36 36.65
N ILE A 356 -2.36 -20.06 37.64
CA ILE A 356 -1.72 -18.74 37.74
C ILE A 356 -0.39 -18.69 36.97
N LEU A 357 -0.28 -17.74 36.06
CA LEU A 357 0.96 -17.28 35.45
C LEU A 357 1.20 -15.83 35.82
N ASN A 358 2.46 -15.43 35.94
CA ASN A 358 2.79 -14.00 36.04
C ASN A 358 2.92 -13.38 34.64
N ILE A 359 3.03 -12.05 34.59
CA ILE A 359 3.10 -11.30 33.32
C ILE A 359 4.26 -11.73 32.42
N GLN A 360 5.42 -12.10 32.98
CA GLN A 360 6.59 -12.56 32.23
C GLN A 360 6.37 -13.94 31.59
N GLU A 361 5.77 -14.85 32.36
CA GLU A 361 5.40 -16.19 31.87
C GLU A 361 4.36 -16.11 30.75
N LEU A 362 3.36 -15.23 30.91
CA LEU A 362 2.31 -15.04 29.92
C LEU A 362 2.87 -14.37 28.66
N ALA A 363 3.75 -13.37 28.79
CA ALA A 363 4.45 -12.73 27.66
C ALA A 363 5.31 -13.73 26.88
N SER A 364 5.89 -14.74 27.55
CA SER A 364 6.66 -15.80 26.89
C SER A 364 5.81 -16.69 25.99
N ILE A 365 4.49 -16.83 26.30
CA ILE A 365 3.56 -17.67 25.54
C ILE A 365 2.92 -16.87 24.40
N TRP A 366 2.58 -15.62 24.68
CA TRP A 366 1.93 -14.76 23.71
C TRP A 366 2.56 -13.36 23.69
N HIS A 367 3.04 -12.98 22.54
CA HIS A 367 3.50 -11.64 22.19
C HIS A 367 3.37 -11.48 20.67
N LEU A 368 3.50 -10.23 20.18
CA LEU A 368 3.49 -9.99 18.74
C LEU A 368 4.87 -10.30 18.14
N PRO A 369 4.92 -10.91 16.94
CA PRO A 369 6.20 -11.34 16.35
C PRO A 369 7.11 -10.15 16.05
N HIS A 370 8.39 -10.32 16.29
CA HIS A 370 9.42 -9.33 15.93
C HIS A 370 10.32 -9.83 14.80
N THR A 371 11.30 -9.03 14.39
CA THR A 371 12.17 -9.28 13.21
C THR A 371 12.85 -10.65 13.20
N ASN A 372 13.06 -11.26 14.37
CA ASN A 372 13.74 -12.57 14.46
C ASN A 372 12.80 -13.78 14.24
N VAL A 373 11.48 -13.55 14.12
CA VAL A 373 10.51 -14.59 13.81
C VAL A 373 10.39 -14.72 12.30
N GLU A 374 11.18 -15.62 11.71
CA GLU A 374 11.22 -15.85 10.25
C GLU A 374 10.20 -16.91 9.78
N THR A 375 9.09 -17.08 10.49
CA THR A 375 8.06 -18.05 10.14
C THR A 375 7.31 -17.60 8.88
N PRO A 376 7.17 -18.47 7.84
CA PRO A 376 6.35 -18.17 6.68
C PRO A 376 4.86 -18.07 7.07
N ASN A 377 4.07 -17.45 6.20
CA ASN A 377 2.61 -17.36 6.32
C ASN A 377 2.06 -16.53 7.50
N ILE A 378 2.88 -15.85 8.28
CA ILE A 378 2.40 -14.83 9.19
C ILE A 378 1.85 -13.66 8.37
N VAL A 379 0.64 -13.22 8.70
CA VAL A 379 0.04 -12.03 8.08
C VAL A 379 0.63 -10.79 8.73
N TRP A 380 1.56 -10.19 8.02
CA TRP A 380 2.20 -8.95 8.45
C TRP A 380 1.40 -7.73 7.99
N ALA A 381 1.46 -6.65 8.75
CA ALA A 381 1.00 -5.35 8.26
C ALA A 381 1.78 -4.96 7.01
N SER A 382 1.07 -4.57 5.96
CA SER A 382 1.67 -4.35 4.63
C SER A 382 2.51 -3.09 4.57
N SER A 383 2.24 -2.09 5.42
CA SER A 383 2.99 -0.84 5.46
C SER A 383 2.90 -0.19 6.84
N LYS A 384 3.97 0.45 7.25
CA LYS A 384 3.99 1.28 8.44
C LYS A 384 3.05 2.47 8.28
N THR A 385 2.29 2.81 9.32
CA THR A 385 1.47 4.01 9.37
C THR A 385 2.09 5.05 10.31
N ALA A 386 1.91 6.33 10.03
CA ALA A 386 2.37 7.43 10.86
C ALA A 386 1.28 8.47 11.06
N GLU A 387 1.33 9.13 12.22
CA GLU A 387 0.35 10.11 12.66
C GLU A 387 0.25 11.31 11.71
N PRO A 388 -0.97 11.70 11.28
CA PRO A 388 -1.16 12.89 10.50
C PRO A 388 -0.87 14.15 11.33
N PRO A 389 -0.40 15.23 10.70
CA PRO A 389 -0.12 16.49 11.40
C PRO A 389 -1.41 17.06 12.04
N SER A 390 -1.31 17.64 13.22
CA SER A 390 -2.46 18.17 13.98
C SER A 390 -3.22 19.29 13.25
N LYS A 391 -2.54 20.00 12.32
CA LYS A 391 -3.12 21.08 11.50
C LYS A 391 -3.61 20.57 10.12
N LEU A 392 -3.74 19.24 9.94
CA LEU A 392 -4.16 18.67 8.66
C LEU A 392 -5.51 19.25 8.23
N PRO A 393 -5.67 19.76 6.99
CA PRO A 393 -6.95 20.26 6.48
C PRO A 393 -7.94 19.11 6.28
N ILE A 394 -8.85 18.92 7.22
CA ILE A 394 -9.84 17.84 7.24
C ILE A 394 -11.17 18.38 6.69
N ILE A 395 -11.87 17.56 5.91
CA ILE A 395 -13.23 17.84 5.44
C ILE A 395 -14.20 17.65 6.61
N THR A 396 -14.90 18.71 6.96
CA THR A 396 -15.76 18.76 8.14
C THR A 396 -17.26 18.69 7.81
N GLY A 397 -17.63 18.91 6.54
CA GLY A 397 -19.00 19.10 6.09
C GLY A 397 -19.47 20.57 6.17
N ASP A 398 -18.67 21.47 6.75
CA ASP A 398 -18.93 22.90 6.69
C ASP A 398 -18.43 23.44 5.35
N ARG A 399 -19.37 23.88 4.51
CA ARG A 399 -19.10 24.35 3.16
C ARG A 399 -18.08 25.49 3.12
N THR A 400 -18.14 26.43 4.06
CA THR A 400 -17.26 27.62 4.08
C THR A 400 -15.81 27.24 4.40
N HIS A 401 -15.62 26.20 5.22
CA HIS A 401 -14.31 25.64 5.52
C HIS A 401 -13.82 24.78 4.35
N ASP A 402 -14.67 23.90 3.86
CA ASP A 402 -14.29 22.85 2.90
C ASP A 402 -14.04 23.42 1.48
N GLU A 403 -14.63 24.56 1.12
CA GLU A 403 -14.36 25.28 -0.13
C GLU A 403 -12.89 25.68 -0.30
N ASN A 404 -12.12 25.75 0.78
CA ASN A 404 -10.69 26.07 0.73
C ASN A 404 -9.79 24.84 0.59
N ILE A 405 -10.36 23.62 0.52
CA ILE A 405 -9.62 22.36 0.57
C ILE A 405 -9.82 21.59 -0.73
N SER A 406 -8.71 21.22 -1.39
CA SER A 406 -8.71 20.24 -2.49
C SER A 406 -8.55 18.84 -1.90
N ALA A 407 -9.68 18.14 -1.70
CA ALA A 407 -9.72 16.82 -1.07
C ALA A 407 -9.23 15.73 -2.03
N PHE A 408 -8.34 14.83 -1.54
CA PHE A 408 -7.85 13.68 -2.31
C PHE A 408 -7.48 12.47 -1.44
N GLY A 409 -7.39 12.61 -0.12
CA GLY A 409 -6.87 11.61 0.79
C GLY A 409 -7.79 11.26 1.95
N LEU A 410 -7.52 10.09 2.54
CA LEU A 410 -8.15 9.58 3.75
C LEU A 410 -7.03 9.20 4.72
N THR A 411 -7.06 9.68 5.96
CA THR A 411 -6.09 9.25 6.98
C THR A 411 -6.26 7.77 7.28
N ASN A 412 -5.20 7.10 7.70
CA ASN A 412 -5.20 5.66 7.98
C ASN A 412 -4.45 5.30 9.27
N PHE A 413 -4.22 6.26 10.13
CA PHE A 413 -3.49 6.06 11.37
C PHE A 413 -4.45 5.66 12.50
N ARG A 414 -4.17 4.54 13.15
CA ARG A 414 -4.95 3.98 14.28
C ARG A 414 -6.45 3.86 14.01
N GLY A 415 -6.83 3.48 12.79
CA GLY A 415 -8.23 3.31 12.41
C GLY A 415 -9.03 4.60 12.26
N ILE A 416 -8.41 5.78 12.45
CA ILE A 416 -9.06 7.07 12.30
C ILE A 416 -9.02 7.47 10.83
N ASN A 417 -10.19 7.51 10.21
CA ASN A 417 -10.36 7.75 8.78
C ASN A 417 -11.03 9.10 8.54
N HIS A 418 -10.25 10.19 8.49
CA HIS A 418 -10.74 11.51 8.13
C HIS A 418 -10.41 11.82 6.66
N GLN A 419 -11.39 12.33 5.92
CA GLN A 419 -11.14 12.88 4.60
C GLN A 419 -10.36 14.18 4.73
N PHE A 420 -9.29 14.32 3.97
CA PHE A 420 -8.43 15.50 4.00
C PHE A 420 -7.95 15.90 2.61
N GLY A 421 -7.41 17.10 2.52
CA GLY A 421 -6.84 17.60 1.29
C GLY A 421 -5.75 18.65 1.49
N MET A 422 -5.36 19.30 0.41
CA MET A 422 -4.46 20.44 0.45
C MET A 422 -5.25 21.75 0.48
N LEU A 423 -4.80 22.72 1.30
CA LEU A 423 -5.31 24.09 1.18
C LEU A 423 -5.01 24.62 -0.21
N ARG A 424 -6.02 25.16 -0.89
CA ARG A 424 -5.89 25.63 -2.28
C ARG A 424 -4.76 26.65 -2.46
N ARG A 425 -4.58 27.57 -1.51
CA ARG A 425 -3.48 28.55 -1.49
C ARG A 425 -2.09 27.90 -1.39
N ASP A 426 -1.96 26.76 -0.68
CA ASP A 426 -0.67 26.09 -0.46
C ASP A 426 -0.27 25.23 -1.68
N ARG A 427 -1.22 24.91 -2.57
CA ARG A 427 -0.93 24.24 -3.85
C ARG A 427 0.02 25.06 -4.73
N SER A 428 0.07 26.37 -4.53
CA SER A 428 1.02 27.27 -5.23
C SER A 428 2.49 26.86 -5.04
N ARG A 429 2.80 25.99 -4.07
CA ARG A 429 4.17 25.47 -3.81
C ARG A 429 4.45 24.14 -4.51
N HIS A 430 3.63 23.79 -5.49
CA HIS A 430 3.77 22.59 -6.32
C HIS A 430 3.61 21.27 -5.56
N LEU A 431 3.27 20.21 -6.30
CA LEU A 431 3.09 18.86 -5.79
C LEU A 431 3.82 17.87 -6.70
N TYR A 432 4.61 17.01 -6.10
CA TYR A 432 5.28 15.90 -6.75
C TYR A 432 4.68 14.57 -6.30
N ILE A 433 4.30 13.71 -7.25
CA ILE A 433 3.71 12.40 -7.00
C ILE A 433 4.57 11.34 -7.66
N ILE A 434 5.02 10.35 -6.89
CA ILE A 434 5.83 9.26 -7.41
C ILE A 434 5.29 7.90 -6.99
N GLY A 435 5.47 6.88 -7.82
CA GLY A 435 5.12 5.50 -7.51
C GLY A 435 5.01 4.63 -8.75
N GLN A 436 5.06 3.32 -8.56
CA GLN A 436 4.91 2.33 -9.62
C GLN A 436 3.54 2.39 -10.30
N THR A 437 3.43 1.76 -11.48
CA THR A 437 2.15 1.66 -12.20
C THR A 437 1.10 0.93 -11.37
N GLY A 438 -0.14 1.44 -11.39
CA GLY A 438 -1.27 0.83 -10.67
C GLY A 438 -1.31 1.09 -9.16
N THR A 439 -0.39 1.90 -8.61
CA THR A 439 -0.34 2.19 -7.17
C THR A 439 -1.29 3.28 -6.70
N GLY A 440 -1.82 4.13 -7.62
CA GLY A 440 -2.79 5.18 -7.27
C GLY A 440 -2.43 6.60 -7.72
N LYS A 441 -1.29 6.81 -8.44
CA LYS A 441 -0.87 8.13 -8.92
C LYS A 441 -1.94 8.87 -9.72
N SER A 442 -2.40 8.26 -10.82
CA SER A 442 -3.39 8.87 -11.72
C SER A 442 -4.70 9.18 -10.99
N GLY A 443 -5.13 8.32 -10.06
CA GLY A 443 -6.29 8.58 -9.22
C GLY A 443 -6.14 9.84 -8.34
N SER A 444 -4.94 10.11 -7.83
CA SER A 444 -4.66 11.35 -7.07
C SER A 444 -4.68 12.59 -7.97
N LEU A 445 -4.14 12.48 -9.20
CA LEU A 445 -4.23 13.56 -10.20
C LEU A 445 -5.69 13.85 -10.57
N GLU A 446 -6.47 12.79 -10.83
CA GLU A 446 -7.89 12.91 -11.19
C GLU A 446 -8.72 13.55 -10.06
N LEU A 447 -8.48 13.19 -8.78
CA LEU A 447 -9.16 13.79 -7.64
C LEU A 447 -8.86 15.29 -7.48
N LEU A 448 -7.60 15.68 -7.67
CA LEU A 448 -7.20 17.09 -7.61
C LEU A 448 -7.79 17.90 -8.77
N ALA A 449 -7.76 17.36 -10.00
CA ALA A 449 -8.37 17.98 -11.16
C ALA A 449 -9.90 18.08 -11.00
N LEU A 450 -10.54 17.07 -10.42
CA LEU A 450 -11.97 17.10 -10.08
C LEU A 450 -12.29 18.21 -9.07
N SER A 451 -11.44 18.40 -8.07
CA SER A 451 -11.56 19.50 -7.13
C SER A 451 -11.53 20.85 -7.86
N ASP A 452 -10.64 21.02 -8.85
CA ASP A 452 -10.54 22.25 -9.63
C ASP A 452 -11.78 22.50 -10.51
N ILE A 453 -12.37 21.43 -11.06
CA ILE A 453 -13.64 21.52 -11.78
C ILE A 453 -14.74 22.08 -10.86
N PHE A 454 -14.89 21.53 -9.66
CA PHE A 454 -15.93 21.95 -8.71
C PHE A 454 -15.73 23.37 -8.19
N HIS A 455 -14.50 23.81 -8.06
CA HIS A 455 -14.19 25.18 -7.62
C HIS A 455 -14.15 26.21 -8.78
N GLY A 456 -14.39 25.77 -10.01
CA GLY A 456 -14.40 26.66 -11.18
C GLY A 456 -13.02 27.17 -11.59
N GLU A 457 -11.92 26.48 -11.17
CA GLU A 457 -10.56 26.88 -11.54
C GLU A 457 -10.19 26.49 -12.96
N GLY A 458 -9.21 27.22 -13.51
CA GLY A 458 -8.57 26.89 -14.77
C GLY A 458 -7.41 25.92 -14.58
N TYR A 459 -7.29 24.94 -15.48
CA TYR A 459 -6.19 23.99 -15.45
C TYR A 459 -5.85 23.44 -16.82
N ALA A 460 -4.66 22.87 -16.94
CA ALA A 460 -4.24 22.07 -18.08
C ALA A 460 -3.82 20.67 -17.63
N ILE A 461 -4.18 19.66 -18.42
CA ILE A 461 -3.73 18.26 -18.28
C ILE A 461 -2.83 17.93 -19.46
N ILE A 462 -1.65 17.36 -19.22
CA ILE A 462 -0.79 16.77 -20.24
C ILE A 462 -0.62 15.31 -19.93
N ASP A 463 -1.22 14.47 -20.75
CA ASP A 463 -1.32 13.03 -20.51
C ASP A 463 -0.77 12.24 -21.72
N PRO A 464 0.39 11.54 -21.56
CA PRO A 464 0.97 10.71 -22.61
C PRO A 464 0.28 9.36 -22.79
N HIS A 465 -0.61 8.95 -21.89
CA HIS A 465 -1.37 7.71 -21.98
C HIS A 465 -2.78 7.93 -22.53
N GLY A 466 -3.41 9.03 -22.19
CA GLY A 466 -4.75 9.43 -22.62
C GLY A 466 -5.87 9.08 -21.67
N ASP A 467 -5.63 8.19 -20.72
CA ASP A 467 -6.65 7.71 -19.78
C ASP A 467 -7.10 8.81 -18.82
N PHE A 468 -6.16 9.56 -18.23
CA PHE A 468 -6.44 10.68 -17.34
C PHE A 468 -7.22 11.78 -18.08
N ALA A 469 -6.78 12.13 -19.29
CA ALA A 469 -7.44 13.13 -20.13
C ALA A 469 -8.89 12.72 -20.45
N GLN A 470 -9.13 11.46 -20.84
CA GLN A 470 -10.46 10.97 -21.17
C GLN A 470 -11.37 10.88 -19.93
N ASN A 471 -10.85 10.38 -18.82
CA ASN A 471 -11.62 10.27 -17.58
C ASN A 471 -12.01 11.65 -17.05
N ASN A 472 -11.10 12.63 -17.10
CA ASN A 472 -11.36 13.98 -16.65
C ASN A 472 -12.54 14.64 -17.38
N MET A 473 -12.63 14.45 -18.72
CA MET A 473 -13.72 15.02 -19.52
C MET A 473 -15.11 14.56 -19.08
N ARG A 474 -15.23 13.37 -18.49
CA ARG A 474 -16.51 12.83 -18.01
C ARG A 474 -17.08 13.56 -16.80
N PHE A 475 -16.27 14.35 -16.11
CA PHE A 475 -16.66 15.10 -14.92
C PHE A 475 -16.96 16.58 -15.23
N ILE A 476 -16.74 17.03 -16.46
CA ILE A 476 -16.98 18.42 -16.84
C ILE A 476 -18.48 18.71 -16.80
N PRO A 477 -18.94 19.70 -16.00
CA PRO A 477 -20.36 20.07 -15.94
C PRO A 477 -20.79 20.86 -17.17
N GLU A 478 -22.08 20.87 -17.46
CA GLU A 478 -22.65 21.48 -18.66
C GLU A 478 -22.34 22.99 -18.81
N HIS A 479 -22.33 23.71 -17.69
CA HIS A 479 -22.03 25.15 -17.70
C HIS A 479 -20.59 25.49 -18.09
N ARG A 480 -19.66 24.49 -18.04
CA ARG A 480 -18.26 24.66 -18.43
C ARG A 480 -17.89 24.04 -19.77
N LEU A 481 -18.87 23.51 -20.52
CA LEU A 481 -18.62 22.88 -21.83
C LEU A 481 -17.85 23.78 -22.81
N ASN A 482 -18.12 25.11 -22.81
CA ASN A 482 -17.47 26.04 -23.68
C ASN A 482 -16.08 26.49 -23.22
N ASP A 483 -15.73 26.17 -21.97
CA ASP A 483 -14.43 26.51 -21.40
C ASP A 483 -13.37 25.43 -21.71
N VAL A 484 -13.78 24.27 -22.25
CA VAL A 484 -12.90 23.13 -22.47
C VAL A 484 -12.35 23.09 -23.87
N ILE A 485 -11.03 22.98 -23.98
CA ILE A 485 -10.31 22.75 -25.22
C ILE A 485 -9.66 21.37 -25.14
N TYR A 486 -10.10 20.45 -26.00
CA TYR A 486 -9.55 19.10 -26.07
C TYR A 486 -8.54 18.99 -27.20
N PHE A 487 -7.26 19.06 -26.86
CA PHE A 487 -6.15 18.89 -27.79
C PHE A 487 -5.81 17.40 -27.95
N ASN A 488 -6.20 16.82 -29.09
CA ASN A 488 -5.96 15.41 -29.41
C ASN A 488 -5.32 15.26 -30.79
N PRO A 489 -4.01 15.06 -30.90
CA PRO A 489 -3.33 14.84 -32.18
C PRO A 489 -3.81 13.63 -32.98
N ALA A 490 -4.39 12.63 -32.31
CA ALA A 490 -4.96 11.46 -32.97
C ALA A 490 -6.25 11.76 -33.75
N ASP A 491 -6.87 12.94 -33.55
CA ASP A 491 -7.99 13.44 -34.36
C ASP A 491 -7.46 14.05 -35.67
N THR A 492 -7.04 13.18 -36.58
CA THR A 492 -6.35 13.56 -37.81
C THR A 492 -7.22 14.32 -38.83
N GLU A 493 -8.55 14.19 -38.73
CA GLU A 493 -9.47 14.88 -39.66
C GLU A 493 -9.73 16.34 -39.25
N PHE A 494 -9.56 16.65 -37.96
CA PHE A 494 -9.78 17.98 -37.41
C PHE A 494 -8.61 18.44 -36.53
N PRO A 495 -7.39 18.56 -37.06
CA PRO A 495 -6.24 18.94 -36.26
C PRO A 495 -6.32 20.40 -35.80
N LEU A 496 -6.01 20.59 -34.50
CA LEU A 496 -5.83 21.92 -33.92
C LEU A 496 -4.46 22.46 -34.31
N GLY A 497 -4.41 23.75 -34.60
CA GLY A 497 -3.16 24.45 -34.89
C GLY A 497 -2.40 24.79 -33.62
N PHE A 498 -1.12 24.44 -33.60
CA PHE A 498 -0.22 24.82 -32.52
C PHE A 498 1.16 25.17 -33.11
N ASN A 499 1.49 26.47 -33.10
CA ASN A 499 2.77 26.97 -33.66
C ASN A 499 3.76 27.28 -32.53
N PRO A 500 4.82 26.47 -32.34
CA PRO A 500 5.87 26.75 -31.35
C PRO A 500 6.58 28.09 -31.60
N LEU A 501 6.65 28.56 -32.87
CA LEU A 501 7.33 29.79 -33.28
C LEU A 501 6.42 31.03 -33.26
N GLU A 502 5.14 30.88 -32.87
CA GLU A 502 4.23 32.05 -32.82
C GLU A 502 4.72 33.06 -31.78
N VAL A 503 4.90 34.30 -32.25
CA VAL A 503 5.37 35.43 -31.43
C VAL A 503 4.18 36.32 -31.08
N THR A 504 3.77 36.27 -29.80
CA THR A 504 2.74 37.17 -29.24
C THR A 504 3.34 38.48 -28.72
N ASP A 505 4.59 38.42 -28.22
CA ASP A 505 5.35 39.57 -27.72
C ASP A 505 6.75 39.59 -28.37
N PRO A 506 7.05 40.64 -29.20
CA PRO A 506 8.34 40.77 -29.87
C PRO A 506 9.56 40.79 -28.93
N SER A 507 9.41 41.25 -27.70
CA SER A 507 10.50 41.24 -26.70
C SER A 507 10.97 39.84 -26.28
N ARG A 508 10.17 38.80 -26.50
CA ARG A 508 10.39 37.43 -26.07
C ARG A 508 10.94 36.49 -27.12
N LYS A 509 11.30 37.00 -28.31
CA LYS A 509 11.84 36.18 -29.41
C LYS A 509 13.05 35.34 -29.01
N SER A 510 13.99 35.90 -28.25
CA SER A 510 15.16 35.19 -27.76
C SER A 510 14.80 34.04 -26.83
N ASN A 511 13.79 34.24 -25.97
CA ASN A 511 13.31 33.19 -25.07
C ASN A 511 12.65 32.05 -25.85
N ILE A 512 11.78 32.38 -26.84
CA ILE A 512 11.13 31.38 -27.69
C ILE A 512 12.19 30.56 -28.42
N SER A 513 13.21 31.22 -29.02
CA SER A 513 14.31 30.52 -29.70
C SER A 513 15.04 29.59 -28.76
N SER A 514 15.39 30.03 -27.56
CA SER A 514 16.12 29.20 -26.55
C SER A 514 15.31 28.00 -26.09
N GLU A 515 14.01 28.19 -25.87
CA GLU A 515 13.11 27.12 -25.42
C GLU A 515 12.89 26.06 -26.52
N VAL A 516 12.69 26.48 -27.77
CA VAL A 516 12.59 25.53 -28.90
C VAL A 516 13.88 24.75 -29.06
N ILE A 517 15.03 25.39 -28.90
CA ILE A 517 16.33 24.71 -28.90
C ILE A 517 16.43 23.71 -27.75
N GLY A 518 15.98 24.08 -26.55
CA GLY A 518 15.96 23.21 -25.37
C GLY A 518 15.14 21.93 -25.59
N VAL A 519 13.95 22.05 -26.19
CA VAL A 519 13.11 20.90 -26.55
C VAL A 519 13.81 20.00 -27.57
N LEU A 520 14.37 20.56 -28.64
CA LEU A 520 15.06 19.79 -29.67
C LEU A 520 16.36 19.16 -29.15
N LYS A 521 17.12 19.85 -28.30
CA LYS A 521 18.32 19.35 -27.65
C LYS A 521 18.02 18.12 -26.79
N ARG A 522 16.97 18.18 -26.00
CA ARG A 522 16.52 17.05 -25.21
C ARG A 522 16.15 15.84 -26.06
N MET A 523 15.40 16.06 -27.12
CA MET A 523 14.93 15.00 -28.02
C MET A 523 16.08 14.27 -28.71
N PHE A 524 17.15 14.99 -29.08
CA PHE A 524 18.25 14.43 -29.86
C PHE A 524 19.49 14.08 -29.02
N GLY A 525 19.52 14.39 -27.73
CA GLY A 525 20.53 13.92 -26.75
C GLY A 525 21.97 14.02 -27.25
N ASP A 526 22.68 12.91 -27.20
CA ASP A 526 24.10 12.81 -27.55
C ASP A 526 24.45 13.20 -28.98
N SER A 527 23.47 13.20 -29.87
CA SER A 527 23.66 13.62 -31.26
C SER A 527 23.57 15.14 -31.46
N TRP A 528 23.44 15.93 -30.38
CA TRP A 528 23.40 17.39 -30.38
C TRP A 528 24.80 17.97 -30.30
N GLY A 529 25.17 18.87 -31.24
CA GLY A 529 26.49 19.49 -31.27
C GLY A 529 26.44 21.02 -31.22
N PRO A 530 27.49 21.69 -30.74
CA PRO A 530 27.52 23.17 -30.61
C PRO A 530 27.32 23.89 -31.96
N ARG A 531 27.84 23.37 -33.05
CA ARG A 531 27.70 23.95 -34.39
C ARG A 531 26.23 23.86 -34.87
N LEU A 532 25.57 22.75 -34.63
CA LEU A 532 24.16 22.55 -34.93
C LEU A 532 23.30 23.56 -34.15
N GLU A 533 23.54 23.71 -32.83
CA GLU A 533 22.82 24.67 -31.99
C GLU A 533 23.02 26.12 -32.49
N TYR A 534 24.25 26.47 -32.84
CA TYR A 534 24.59 27.78 -33.32
C TYR A 534 23.81 28.16 -34.62
N ILE A 535 23.84 27.28 -35.62
CA ILE A 535 23.13 27.51 -36.90
C ILE A 535 21.63 27.55 -36.67
N LEU A 536 21.08 26.60 -35.87
CA LEU A 536 19.65 26.54 -35.58
C LEU A 536 19.18 27.77 -34.81
N ARG A 537 19.98 28.30 -33.88
CA ARG A 537 19.65 29.54 -33.14
C ARG A 537 19.47 30.72 -34.06
N PHE A 538 20.39 30.98 -34.99
CA PHE A 538 20.27 32.04 -35.96
C PHE A 538 19.16 31.80 -36.99
N THR A 539 18.88 30.54 -37.30
CA THR A 539 17.71 30.16 -38.12
C THR A 539 16.41 30.55 -37.45
N LEU A 540 16.23 30.17 -36.17
CA LEU A 540 15.03 30.50 -35.41
C LEU A 540 14.85 32.00 -35.20
N LEU A 541 15.92 32.72 -34.83
CA LEU A 541 15.87 34.19 -34.68
C LEU A 541 15.44 34.88 -35.94
N ALA A 542 15.95 34.46 -37.12
CA ALA A 542 15.54 35.04 -38.40
C ALA A 542 14.06 34.73 -38.73
N LEU A 543 13.61 33.50 -38.46
CA LEU A 543 12.20 33.10 -38.67
C LEU A 543 11.23 33.83 -37.73
N LEU A 544 11.62 34.06 -36.47
CA LEU A 544 10.82 34.79 -35.49
C LEU A 544 10.62 36.26 -35.82
N ASP A 545 11.46 36.84 -36.69
CA ASP A 545 11.31 38.18 -37.19
C ASP A 545 10.29 38.28 -38.36
N ARG A 546 10.10 37.20 -39.09
CA ARG A 546 9.15 37.13 -40.20
C ARG A 546 7.77 36.69 -39.68
N PRO A 547 6.69 37.38 -40.07
CA PRO A 547 5.34 36.98 -39.70
C PRO A 547 4.95 35.61 -40.33
N GLU A 548 4.08 34.87 -39.65
CA GLU A 548 3.43 33.65 -40.14
C GLU A 548 4.39 32.48 -40.43
N THR A 549 5.58 32.47 -39.84
CA THR A 549 6.53 31.37 -39.97
C THR A 549 6.17 30.22 -39.05
N THR A 550 6.56 29.02 -39.48
CA THR A 550 6.30 27.75 -38.80
C THR A 550 7.57 26.94 -38.64
N MET A 551 7.51 25.82 -37.87
CA MET A 551 8.64 24.87 -37.75
C MET A 551 9.04 24.25 -39.10
N LEU A 552 8.15 24.24 -40.12
CA LEU A 552 8.46 23.72 -41.45
C LEU A 552 9.42 24.66 -42.20
N ASP A 553 9.43 25.94 -41.88
CA ASP A 553 10.25 26.96 -42.52
C ASP A 553 11.73 26.87 -42.10
N ILE A 554 12.06 26.13 -41.06
CA ILE A 554 13.46 25.85 -40.66
C ILE A 554 14.20 25.19 -41.83
N SER A 555 13.62 24.19 -42.45
CA SER A 555 14.23 23.51 -43.60
C SER A 555 14.35 24.46 -44.80
N ARG A 556 13.32 25.27 -45.07
CA ARG A 556 13.34 26.29 -46.16
C ARG A 556 14.42 27.33 -45.94
N MET A 557 14.55 27.85 -44.71
CA MET A 557 15.57 28.84 -44.37
C MET A 557 16.99 28.31 -44.64
N LEU A 558 17.20 27.01 -44.46
CA LEU A 558 18.52 26.35 -44.66
C LEU A 558 18.78 26.00 -46.12
N THR A 559 17.76 25.60 -46.90
CA THR A 559 17.93 25.05 -48.24
C THR A 559 17.53 25.96 -49.38
N ASP A 560 16.52 26.86 -49.15
CA ASP A 560 15.99 27.76 -50.16
C ASP A 560 16.61 29.16 -50.05
N GLY A 561 17.43 29.52 -51.03
CA GLY A 561 18.12 30.82 -51.04
C GLY A 561 17.21 32.04 -51.23
N ASP A 562 16.13 31.90 -51.98
CA ASP A 562 15.20 33.00 -52.22
C ASP A 562 14.29 33.25 -51.02
N PHE A 563 13.76 32.20 -50.41
CA PHE A 563 13.06 32.27 -49.13
C PHE A 563 13.94 32.90 -48.04
N ARG A 564 15.19 32.51 -47.98
CA ARG A 564 16.15 33.05 -47.01
C ARG A 564 16.40 34.55 -47.27
N LYS A 565 16.62 35.00 -48.49
CA LYS A 565 16.80 36.43 -48.85
C LYS A 565 15.56 37.25 -48.42
N GLU A 566 14.37 36.75 -48.73
CA GLU A 566 13.11 37.39 -48.34
C GLU A 566 12.99 37.48 -46.82
N THR A 567 13.22 36.40 -46.11
CA THR A 567 13.15 36.36 -44.63
C THR A 567 14.10 37.37 -43.99
N LEU A 568 15.32 37.50 -44.52
CA LEU A 568 16.32 38.46 -44.03
C LEU A 568 15.88 39.94 -44.20
N THR A 569 14.90 40.22 -45.03
CA THR A 569 14.36 41.60 -45.14
C THR A 569 13.55 42.03 -43.92
N TYR A 570 13.03 41.03 -43.17
CA TYR A 570 12.28 41.27 -41.92
C TYR A 570 13.19 41.39 -40.70
N CYS A 571 14.45 40.86 -40.80
CA CYS A 571 15.38 40.85 -39.69
C CYS A 571 15.93 42.24 -39.37
N LYS A 572 15.84 42.61 -38.07
CA LYS A 572 16.34 43.89 -37.56
C LYS A 572 17.63 43.77 -36.76
N ASP A 573 17.94 42.56 -36.29
CA ASP A 573 19.13 42.27 -35.49
C ASP A 573 20.37 42.13 -36.40
N ASP A 574 21.36 43.00 -36.17
CA ASP A 574 22.60 43.03 -36.93
C ASP A 574 23.42 41.74 -36.77
N SER A 575 23.33 41.09 -35.62
CA SER A 575 24.03 39.82 -35.37
C SER A 575 23.48 38.69 -36.24
N VAL A 576 22.14 38.64 -36.40
CA VAL A 576 21.44 37.69 -37.26
C VAL A 576 21.81 37.98 -38.75
N LEU A 577 21.79 39.23 -39.14
CA LEU A 577 22.16 39.64 -40.49
C LEU A 577 23.65 39.35 -40.80
N GLN A 578 24.54 39.58 -39.82
CA GLN A 578 25.98 39.28 -39.97
C GLN A 578 26.20 37.80 -40.17
N PHE A 579 25.58 36.94 -39.35
CA PHE A 579 25.68 35.51 -39.52
C PHE A 579 25.26 35.07 -40.93
N TRP A 580 24.05 35.44 -41.36
CA TRP A 580 23.53 34.95 -42.63
C TRP A 580 24.21 35.55 -43.85
N LYS A 581 24.55 36.86 -43.84
CA LYS A 581 25.14 37.55 -45.00
C LYS A 581 26.65 37.37 -45.09
N LYS A 582 27.39 37.36 -43.96
CA LYS A 582 28.84 37.34 -43.97
C LYS A 582 29.39 35.94 -43.64
N GLU A 583 28.87 35.24 -42.65
CA GLU A 583 29.41 33.97 -42.25
C GLU A 583 28.84 32.85 -43.14
N PHE A 584 27.56 32.57 -43.03
CA PHE A 584 26.89 31.51 -43.80
C PHE A 584 26.96 31.75 -45.30
N GLY A 585 26.80 32.99 -45.73
CA GLY A 585 26.84 33.39 -47.15
C GLY A 585 28.20 33.23 -47.83
N GLN A 586 29.29 33.08 -47.06
CA GLN A 586 30.62 32.83 -47.58
C GLN A 586 30.99 31.33 -47.59
N TRP A 587 30.16 30.47 -46.99
CA TRP A 587 30.43 29.03 -47.00
C TRP A 587 30.27 28.41 -48.38
N GLY A 588 31.21 27.58 -48.80
CA GLY A 588 31.09 26.80 -50.03
C GLY A 588 29.96 25.75 -49.89
N GLU A 589 29.42 25.33 -51.04
CA GLU A 589 28.27 24.41 -51.09
C GLU A 589 28.50 23.11 -50.27
N LYS A 590 29.69 22.52 -50.31
CA LYS A 590 30.04 21.34 -49.50
C LYS A 590 29.96 21.63 -48.02
N GLN A 591 30.49 22.77 -47.58
CA GLN A 591 30.49 23.18 -46.17
C GLN A 591 29.08 23.46 -45.66
N VAL A 592 28.23 24.08 -46.51
CA VAL A 592 26.82 24.31 -46.19
C VAL A 592 26.12 22.97 -45.99
N ASN A 593 26.23 22.04 -46.95
CA ASN A 593 25.55 20.75 -46.92
C ASN A 593 25.98 19.92 -45.69
N GLU A 594 27.27 19.90 -45.35
CA GLU A 594 27.77 19.26 -44.14
C GLU A 594 27.19 19.88 -42.85
N ALA A 595 27.07 21.19 -42.80
CA ALA A 595 26.63 21.93 -41.62
C ALA A 595 25.11 21.83 -41.38
N ILE A 596 24.32 21.82 -42.44
CA ILE A 596 22.84 21.79 -42.33
C ILE A 596 22.28 20.36 -42.27
N ALA A 597 22.96 19.37 -42.80
CA ALA A 597 22.48 17.97 -42.85
C ALA A 597 22.03 17.43 -41.48
N PRO A 598 22.75 17.64 -40.36
CA PRO A 598 22.29 17.22 -39.05
C PRO A 598 20.96 17.89 -38.60
N ILE A 599 20.77 19.18 -38.94
CA ILE A 599 19.56 19.92 -38.63
C ILE A 599 18.40 19.38 -39.45
N LEU A 600 18.59 19.25 -40.77
CA LEU A 600 17.55 18.74 -41.66
C LEU A 600 17.11 17.31 -41.28
N ASN A 601 18.03 16.43 -40.93
CA ASN A 601 17.69 15.09 -40.48
C ASN A 601 16.83 15.12 -39.22
N LYS A 602 17.14 15.99 -38.26
CA LYS A 602 16.45 16.08 -36.99
C LYS A 602 15.08 16.76 -37.15
N VAL A 603 15.03 17.91 -37.80
CA VAL A 603 13.77 18.63 -38.06
C VAL A 603 12.88 17.82 -39.00
N GLY A 604 13.46 17.21 -40.03
CA GLY A 604 12.78 16.35 -41.00
C GLY A 604 12.11 15.12 -40.33
N ALA A 605 12.73 14.55 -39.31
CA ALA A 605 12.20 13.37 -38.63
C ALA A 605 10.78 13.61 -38.09
N PHE A 606 10.50 14.73 -37.43
CA PHE A 606 9.18 15.02 -36.89
C PHE A 606 8.27 15.77 -37.86
N THR A 607 8.79 16.65 -38.76
CA THR A 607 7.98 17.37 -39.73
C THR A 607 7.49 16.51 -40.89
N ALA A 608 8.15 15.35 -41.13
CA ALA A 608 7.71 14.36 -42.10
C ALA A 608 6.42 13.65 -41.68
N ASN A 609 6.17 13.51 -40.38
CA ASN A 609 4.94 12.88 -39.87
C ASN A 609 3.73 13.77 -40.19
N PRO A 610 2.70 13.27 -40.93
CA PRO A 610 1.53 14.06 -41.29
C PRO A 610 0.74 14.63 -40.09
N ILE A 611 0.67 13.84 -38.99
CA ILE A 611 -0.04 14.27 -37.77
C ILE A 611 0.61 15.52 -37.21
N ILE A 612 1.92 15.44 -36.97
CA ILE A 612 2.68 16.57 -36.41
C ILE A 612 2.72 17.75 -37.35
N ARG A 613 3.00 17.50 -38.66
CA ARG A 613 3.06 18.52 -39.68
C ARG A 613 1.77 19.35 -39.76
N ASN A 614 0.60 18.71 -39.73
CA ASN A 614 -0.69 19.39 -39.79
C ASN A 614 -0.99 20.24 -38.54
N ILE A 615 -0.36 19.93 -37.40
CA ILE A 615 -0.47 20.71 -36.15
C ILE A 615 0.51 21.88 -36.16
N ILE A 616 1.83 21.62 -36.31
CA ILE A 616 2.87 22.65 -36.17
C ILE A 616 3.13 23.45 -37.46
N GLY A 617 2.54 23.05 -38.55
CA GLY A 617 2.64 23.73 -39.86
C GLY A 617 1.58 24.79 -40.07
N GLN A 618 0.70 25.01 -39.08
CA GLN A 618 -0.25 26.12 -39.13
C GLN A 618 0.43 27.40 -38.61
N PRO A 619 0.36 28.55 -39.34
CA PRO A 619 1.08 29.77 -38.95
C PRO A 619 0.61 30.37 -37.61
N LYS A 620 -0.65 30.17 -37.26
CA LYS A 620 -1.25 30.63 -35.99
C LYS A 620 -1.78 29.45 -35.18
N SER A 621 -1.54 29.50 -33.91
CA SER A 621 -2.20 28.58 -32.99
C SER A 621 -3.71 28.87 -32.95
N THR A 622 -4.55 27.86 -32.91
CA THR A 622 -6.00 27.98 -32.91
C THR A 622 -6.56 28.31 -31.52
N PHE A 623 -5.72 28.26 -30.49
CA PHE A 623 -6.05 28.63 -29.11
C PHE A 623 -4.89 29.44 -28.50
N ASN A 624 -5.23 30.37 -27.60
CA ASN A 624 -4.26 31.20 -26.89
C ASN A 624 -4.12 30.74 -25.44
N ILE A 625 -2.96 30.22 -25.06
CA ILE A 625 -2.71 29.68 -23.73
C ILE A 625 -2.79 30.77 -22.65
N ARG A 626 -2.38 32.01 -22.96
CA ARG A 626 -2.49 33.12 -22.03
C ARG A 626 -3.96 33.42 -21.68
N GLU A 627 -4.83 33.48 -22.68
CA GLU A 627 -6.27 33.68 -22.50
C GLU A 627 -6.92 32.53 -21.72
N ILE A 628 -6.50 31.28 -22.02
CA ILE A 628 -6.94 30.08 -21.27
C ILE A 628 -6.65 30.26 -19.79
N MET A 629 -5.46 30.74 -19.44
CA MET A 629 -5.07 30.94 -18.04
C MET A 629 -5.87 32.09 -17.40
N ASP A 630 -6.00 33.22 -18.06
CA ASP A 630 -6.62 34.42 -17.49
C ASP A 630 -8.14 34.27 -17.36
N GLU A 631 -8.79 33.59 -18.31
CA GLU A 631 -10.21 33.30 -18.27
C GLU A 631 -10.56 32.05 -17.38
N GLY A 632 -9.55 31.29 -16.97
CA GLY A 632 -9.74 30.07 -16.17
C GLY A 632 -10.39 28.96 -16.96
N LYS A 633 -10.05 28.81 -18.23
CA LYS A 633 -10.47 27.70 -19.10
C LYS A 633 -9.72 26.44 -18.81
N ILE A 634 -10.14 25.34 -19.42
CA ILE A 634 -9.61 23.99 -19.23
C ILE A 634 -8.96 23.53 -20.53
N LEU A 635 -7.67 23.17 -20.49
CA LEU A 635 -6.94 22.61 -21.60
C LEU A 635 -6.64 21.12 -21.33
N VAL A 636 -7.31 20.22 -22.03
CA VAL A 636 -7.10 18.79 -21.89
C VAL A 636 -6.26 18.29 -23.06
N VAL A 637 -5.00 17.91 -22.82
CA VAL A 637 -4.06 17.45 -23.84
C VAL A 637 -3.92 15.94 -23.75
N ASN A 638 -4.43 15.24 -24.74
CA ASN A 638 -4.32 13.79 -24.89
C ASN A 638 -3.24 13.45 -25.91
N LEU A 639 -2.08 13.00 -25.44
CA LEU A 639 -0.93 12.66 -26.27
C LEU A 639 -0.74 11.14 -26.43
N SER A 640 -1.81 10.35 -26.31
CA SER A 640 -1.77 8.88 -26.35
C SER A 640 -0.63 8.31 -27.22
N LYS A 641 0.47 7.91 -26.58
CA LYS A 641 1.69 7.37 -27.23
C LYS A 641 1.38 6.20 -28.16
N GLY A 642 0.39 5.38 -27.80
CA GLY A 642 -0.05 4.25 -28.60
C GLY A 642 -0.70 4.64 -29.95
N LEU A 643 -1.22 5.88 -30.05
CA LEU A 643 -1.89 6.38 -31.26
C LEU A 643 -0.98 7.24 -32.11
N ILE A 644 -0.17 8.10 -31.53
CA ILE A 644 0.65 9.07 -32.26
C ILE A 644 2.16 8.73 -32.30
N GLY A 645 2.60 7.75 -31.52
CA GLY A 645 4.01 7.39 -31.32
C GLY A 645 4.68 8.18 -30.20
N GLU A 646 5.68 7.57 -29.55
CA GLU A 646 6.36 8.12 -28.37
C GLU A 646 7.11 9.41 -28.64
N ASP A 647 7.90 9.46 -29.73
CA ASP A 647 8.67 10.64 -30.11
C ASP A 647 7.76 11.85 -30.39
N ASN A 648 6.66 11.63 -31.11
CA ASN A 648 5.69 12.67 -31.41
C ASN A 648 4.99 13.19 -30.15
N ALA A 649 4.60 12.30 -29.25
CA ALA A 649 4.00 12.69 -27.95
C ALA A 649 4.99 13.51 -27.11
N SER A 650 6.25 13.08 -27.05
CA SER A 650 7.30 13.78 -26.30
C SER A 650 7.57 15.18 -26.86
N VAL A 651 7.66 15.33 -28.19
CA VAL A 651 7.89 16.61 -28.86
C VAL A 651 6.74 17.59 -28.63
N LEU A 652 5.50 17.17 -28.93
CA LEU A 652 4.33 18.02 -28.76
C LEU A 652 4.13 18.41 -27.30
N GLY A 653 4.25 17.46 -26.39
CA GLY A 653 4.09 17.72 -24.96
C GLY A 653 5.15 18.67 -24.42
N SER A 654 6.44 18.51 -24.83
CA SER A 654 7.50 19.41 -24.43
C SER A 654 7.27 20.83 -24.95
N PHE A 655 6.84 21.01 -26.22
CA PHE A 655 6.49 22.33 -26.75
C PHE A 655 5.28 22.95 -26.03
N LEU A 656 4.25 22.18 -25.72
CA LEU A 656 3.08 22.65 -24.98
C LEU A 656 3.46 23.08 -23.55
N VAL A 657 4.21 22.28 -22.80
CA VAL A 657 4.73 22.64 -21.47
C VAL A 657 5.50 23.96 -21.53
N THR A 658 6.38 24.08 -22.52
CA THR A 658 7.19 25.28 -22.73
C THR A 658 6.32 26.52 -23.07
N LYS A 659 5.31 26.38 -23.92
CA LYS A 659 4.40 27.48 -24.23
C LYS A 659 3.51 27.87 -23.04
N ILE A 660 3.07 26.89 -22.23
CA ILE A 660 2.34 27.17 -20.97
C ILE A 660 3.22 27.98 -20.02
N GLN A 661 4.49 27.65 -19.92
CA GLN A 661 5.47 28.38 -19.15
C GLN A 661 5.63 29.84 -19.67
N LEU A 662 5.88 30.00 -20.96
CA LEU A 662 6.05 31.34 -21.56
C LEU A 662 4.77 32.21 -21.40
N ALA A 663 3.60 31.58 -21.52
CA ALA A 663 2.31 32.24 -21.27
C ALA A 663 2.17 32.63 -19.79
N ALA A 664 2.58 31.78 -18.85
CA ALA A 664 2.61 32.13 -17.43
C ALA A 664 3.56 33.32 -17.16
N GLN A 665 4.79 33.27 -17.68
CA GLN A 665 5.77 34.35 -17.53
C GLN A 665 5.27 35.66 -18.14
N SER A 666 4.43 35.61 -19.19
CA SER A 666 3.86 36.82 -19.78
C SER A 666 2.91 37.56 -18.84
N ARG A 667 2.37 36.87 -17.82
CA ARG A 667 1.51 37.44 -16.76
C ARG A 667 2.27 38.39 -15.80
N ALA A 668 3.57 38.57 -16.02
CA ALA A 668 4.34 39.62 -15.33
C ALA A 668 3.81 41.03 -15.56
N ASP A 669 3.03 41.26 -16.63
CA ASP A 669 2.32 42.49 -16.91
C ASP A 669 1.16 42.79 -15.95
N ILE A 670 0.67 41.78 -15.24
CA ILE A 670 -0.31 41.97 -14.17
C ILE A 670 0.47 42.32 -12.90
N GLU A 671 0.35 43.53 -12.41
CA GLU A 671 1.18 44.08 -11.32
C GLU A 671 1.04 43.27 -10.02
N ARG A 672 -0.19 42.96 -9.61
CA ARG A 672 -0.46 42.31 -8.33
C ARG A 672 -0.57 40.79 -8.51
N LEU A 673 0.12 40.05 -7.65
CA LEU A 673 0.06 38.61 -7.68
C LEU A 673 -1.36 38.05 -7.42
N GLU A 674 -2.13 38.75 -6.59
CA GLU A 674 -3.49 38.37 -6.20
C GLU A 674 -4.48 38.48 -7.38
N ASP A 675 -4.20 39.35 -8.36
CA ASP A 675 -5.01 39.51 -9.57
C ASP A 675 -4.69 38.45 -10.64
N ARG A 676 -3.60 37.70 -10.46
CA ARG A 676 -3.24 36.58 -11.34
C ARG A 676 -4.07 35.37 -10.95
N ARG A 677 -5.10 35.08 -11.72
CA ARG A 677 -5.96 33.92 -11.48
C ARG A 677 -5.11 32.64 -11.38
N PRO A 678 -5.26 31.80 -10.32
CA PRO A 678 -4.55 30.53 -10.21
C PRO A 678 -4.83 29.63 -11.42
N PHE A 679 -3.79 29.01 -11.95
CA PHE A 679 -3.90 28.04 -13.03
C PHE A 679 -3.09 26.80 -12.68
N HIS A 680 -3.69 25.60 -12.81
CA HIS A 680 -3.07 24.35 -12.39
C HIS A 680 -2.61 23.56 -13.59
N LEU A 681 -1.33 23.16 -13.63
CA LEU A 681 -0.79 22.29 -14.66
C LEU A 681 -0.54 20.90 -14.10
N TYR A 682 -1.25 19.92 -14.61
CA TYR A 682 -1.10 18.50 -14.32
C TYR A 682 -0.28 17.85 -15.43
N VAL A 683 0.82 17.21 -15.06
CA VAL A 683 1.65 16.48 -16.02
C VAL A 683 1.87 15.05 -15.51
N ASP A 684 1.22 14.10 -16.16
CA ASP A 684 1.49 12.69 -15.91
C ASP A 684 2.73 12.25 -16.70
N GLU A 685 3.50 11.32 -16.16
CA GLU A 685 4.78 10.86 -16.71
C GLU A 685 5.69 12.04 -17.12
N PHE A 686 5.85 12.97 -16.19
CA PHE A 686 6.53 14.24 -16.33
C PHE A 686 7.93 14.16 -16.97
N GLN A 687 8.67 13.07 -16.70
CA GLN A 687 9.98 12.82 -17.29
C GLN A 687 9.96 12.83 -18.81
N ASN A 688 8.80 12.61 -19.45
CA ASN A 688 8.70 12.66 -20.93
C ASN A 688 8.79 14.08 -21.49
N PHE A 689 8.51 15.10 -20.67
CA PHE A 689 8.33 16.48 -21.12
C PHE A 689 9.31 17.47 -20.46
N ALA A 690 9.96 17.09 -19.35
CA ALA A 690 10.86 17.97 -18.61
C ALA A 690 12.14 18.25 -19.38
N THR A 691 12.42 19.52 -19.67
CA THR A 691 13.67 20.03 -20.21
C THR A 691 14.56 20.59 -19.10
N ASP A 692 15.85 20.84 -19.33
CA ASP A 692 16.71 21.47 -18.33
C ASP A 692 16.25 22.89 -17.96
N SER A 693 15.61 23.62 -18.87
CA SER A 693 14.97 24.90 -18.56
C SER A 693 13.81 24.77 -17.59
N PHE A 694 13.17 23.60 -17.53
CA PHE A 694 12.10 23.32 -16.57
C PHE A 694 12.58 23.37 -15.11
N ALA A 695 13.83 23.05 -14.84
CA ALA A 695 14.42 23.17 -13.52
C ALA A 695 14.40 24.62 -12.99
N VAL A 696 14.66 25.59 -13.88
CA VAL A 696 14.59 27.02 -13.56
C VAL A 696 13.14 27.45 -13.32
N ILE A 697 12.21 26.86 -14.07
CA ILE A 697 10.79 27.18 -13.99
C ILE A 697 10.21 26.81 -12.63
N LEU A 698 10.50 25.62 -12.13
CA LEU A 698 10.02 25.15 -10.82
C LEU A 698 10.33 26.14 -9.69
N SER A 699 11.44 26.89 -9.80
CA SER A 699 11.82 27.87 -8.79
C SER A 699 11.04 29.21 -8.90
N GLU A 700 10.55 29.60 -10.09
CA GLU A 700 10.04 30.93 -10.34
C GLU A 700 8.56 31.01 -10.70
N ILE A 701 7.98 29.95 -11.24
CA ILE A 701 6.68 29.98 -11.92
C ILE A 701 5.51 30.33 -11.01
N ARG A 702 5.67 30.07 -9.71
CA ARG A 702 4.71 30.44 -8.66
C ARG A 702 4.37 31.93 -8.69
N LYS A 703 5.36 32.79 -9.00
CA LYS A 703 5.18 34.24 -9.07
C LYS A 703 4.16 34.67 -10.15
N TYR A 704 3.89 33.80 -11.10
CA TYR A 704 3.01 34.07 -12.24
C TYR A 704 1.64 33.38 -12.12
N GLY A 705 1.32 32.82 -10.93
CA GLY A 705 0.04 32.16 -10.64
C GLY A 705 -0.13 30.80 -11.33
N LEU A 706 0.97 30.16 -11.77
CA LEU A 706 0.96 28.79 -12.29
C LEU A 706 1.43 27.80 -11.21
N THR A 707 0.64 26.78 -10.96
CA THR A 707 0.96 25.70 -10.04
C THR A 707 1.20 24.40 -10.81
N LEU A 708 2.14 23.59 -10.32
CA LEU A 708 2.49 22.34 -10.96
C LEU A 708 2.11 21.16 -10.07
N THR A 709 1.44 20.19 -10.64
CA THR A 709 1.26 18.85 -10.08
C THR A 709 1.85 17.86 -11.08
N VAL A 710 2.99 17.29 -10.75
CA VAL A 710 3.75 16.42 -11.65
C VAL A 710 3.87 15.02 -11.08
N ALA A 711 3.72 14.02 -11.95
CA ALA A 711 3.82 12.62 -11.57
C ALA A 711 4.80 11.87 -12.46
N ASN A 712 5.53 10.90 -11.87
CA ASN A 712 6.38 9.96 -12.61
C ASN A 712 6.47 8.59 -11.92
N GLN A 713 7.07 7.62 -12.60
CA GLN A 713 7.22 6.26 -12.08
C GLN A 713 8.55 6.04 -11.36
N TYR A 714 9.64 6.61 -11.87
CA TYR A 714 10.99 6.41 -11.36
C TYR A 714 11.76 7.72 -11.29
N VAL A 715 12.48 7.93 -10.18
CA VAL A 715 13.37 9.10 -10.03
C VAL A 715 14.51 9.08 -11.03
N SER A 716 15.03 7.89 -11.35
CA SER A 716 16.16 7.67 -12.28
C SER A 716 15.88 8.11 -13.72
N GLN A 717 14.61 8.29 -14.10
CA GLN A 717 14.23 8.80 -15.44
C GLN A 717 14.43 10.30 -15.61
N MET A 718 14.67 11.03 -14.51
CA MET A 718 14.92 12.47 -14.56
C MET A 718 16.42 12.76 -14.68
N THR A 719 16.79 13.80 -15.41
CA THR A 719 18.16 14.34 -15.35
C THR A 719 18.46 14.86 -13.92
N ASP A 720 19.72 14.86 -13.52
CA ASP A 720 20.11 15.35 -12.19
C ASP A 720 19.68 16.81 -11.95
N SER A 721 19.71 17.64 -13.00
CA SER A 721 19.23 19.03 -12.94
C SER A 721 17.74 19.10 -12.57
N VAL A 722 16.89 18.32 -13.23
CA VAL A 722 15.45 18.28 -12.99
C VAL A 722 15.15 17.65 -11.63
N LYS A 723 15.82 16.55 -11.28
CA LYS A 723 15.67 15.87 -9.99
C LYS A 723 15.97 16.82 -8.81
N ASN A 724 17.09 17.51 -8.85
CA ASN A 724 17.48 18.47 -7.82
C ASN A 724 16.51 19.65 -7.74
N ALA A 725 16.00 20.11 -8.88
CA ALA A 725 15.00 21.18 -8.91
C ALA A 725 13.64 20.75 -8.32
N VAL A 726 13.19 19.52 -8.60
CA VAL A 726 11.96 18.96 -8.02
C VAL A 726 12.11 18.88 -6.51
N PHE A 727 13.11 18.20 -5.99
CA PHE A 727 13.28 18.03 -4.53
C PHE A 727 13.60 19.35 -3.79
N GLY A 728 14.20 20.32 -4.47
CA GLY A 728 14.54 21.62 -3.87
C GLY A 728 13.40 22.65 -3.86
N ASN A 729 12.44 22.56 -4.80
CA ASN A 729 11.43 23.61 -4.99
C ASN A 729 9.98 23.14 -4.76
N VAL A 730 9.73 21.81 -4.79
CA VAL A 730 8.38 21.29 -4.56
C VAL A 730 8.07 21.27 -3.07
N GLY A 731 6.95 21.89 -2.69
CA GLY A 731 6.58 21.99 -1.28
C GLY A 731 5.93 20.73 -0.73
N SER A 732 5.26 19.93 -1.57
CA SER A 732 4.52 18.73 -1.16
C SER A 732 4.94 17.54 -2.01
N ILE A 733 5.18 16.40 -1.35
CA ILE A 733 5.63 15.17 -2.00
C ILE A 733 4.73 14.02 -1.55
N ILE A 734 4.19 13.28 -2.50
CA ILE A 734 3.45 12.02 -2.29
C ILE A 734 4.27 10.89 -2.89
N SER A 735 4.57 9.87 -2.08
CA SER A 735 5.19 8.64 -2.52
C SER A 735 4.23 7.47 -2.32
N PHE A 736 3.81 6.85 -3.41
CA PHE A 736 3.24 5.51 -3.41
C PHE A 736 4.39 4.50 -3.37
N ARG A 737 4.06 3.19 -3.49
CA ARG A 737 5.07 2.15 -3.58
C ARG A 737 6.06 2.43 -4.72
N VAL A 738 7.35 2.36 -4.41
CA VAL A 738 8.45 2.63 -5.35
C VAL A 738 9.41 1.47 -5.49
N SER A 739 10.34 1.57 -6.43
CA SER A 739 11.38 0.57 -6.66
C SER A 739 12.46 0.58 -5.58
N VAL A 740 13.24 -0.49 -5.53
CA VAL A 740 14.41 -0.62 -4.63
C VAL A 740 15.44 0.48 -4.89
N GLU A 741 15.59 0.90 -6.15
CA GLU A 741 16.55 1.94 -6.56
C GLU A 741 16.12 3.34 -6.10
N ASP A 742 14.82 3.65 -6.16
CA ASP A 742 14.29 4.97 -5.82
C ASP A 742 14.03 5.15 -4.32
N ALA A 743 13.73 4.06 -3.62
CA ALA A 743 13.35 4.10 -2.21
C ALA A 743 14.38 4.79 -1.29
N PRO A 744 15.71 4.57 -1.42
CA PRO A 744 16.69 5.27 -0.59
C PRO A 744 16.71 6.79 -0.81
N VAL A 745 16.53 7.24 -2.05
CA VAL A 745 16.52 8.67 -2.41
C VAL A 745 15.29 9.36 -1.83
N LEU A 746 14.15 8.69 -1.90
CA LEU A 746 12.88 9.23 -1.41
C LEU A 746 12.77 9.18 0.12
N ALA A 747 13.32 8.14 0.75
CA ALA A 747 13.33 8.01 2.19
C ALA A 747 13.95 9.21 2.89
N GLU A 748 14.96 9.87 2.28
CA GLU A 748 15.53 11.11 2.82
C GLU A 748 14.50 12.24 2.99
N GLN A 749 13.42 12.24 2.18
CA GLN A 749 12.35 13.24 2.27
C GLN A 749 11.33 12.92 3.36
N PHE A 750 11.30 11.68 3.86
CA PHE A 750 10.30 11.18 4.80
C PHE A 750 10.89 10.76 6.16
N LYS A 751 12.20 11.01 6.38
CA LYS A 751 12.82 10.79 7.69
C LYS A 751 12.28 11.76 8.74
N PRO A 752 12.24 11.37 10.02
CA PRO A 752 12.62 10.04 10.56
C PRO A 752 11.48 9.00 10.54
N GLN A 753 10.28 9.33 10.07
CA GLN A 753 9.08 8.49 10.20
C GLN A 753 9.12 7.25 9.33
N PHE A 754 9.67 7.36 8.11
CA PHE A 754 9.69 6.26 7.14
C PHE A 754 11.09 6.03 6.59
N ASP A 755 11.43 4.78 6.37
CA ASP A 755 12.65 4.32 5.72
C ASP A 755 12.39 3.77 4.30
N ALA A 756 13.45 3.28 3.64
CA ALA A 756 13.35 2.76 2.29
C ALA A 756 12.47 1.49 2.21
N SER A 757 12.50 0.64 3.24
CA SER A 757 11.71 -0.60 3.28
C SER A 757 10.21 -0.32 3.40
N ASP A 758 9.85 0.72 4.15
CA ASP A 758 8.47 1.17 4.28
C ASP A 758 7.89 1.59 2.93
N LEU A 759 8.66 2.36 2.13
CA LEU A 759 8.24 2.85 0.82
C LEU A 759 8.08 1.74 -0.22
N MET A 760 8.85 0.66 -0.12
CA MET A 760 8.77 -0.50 -1.01
C MET A 760 7.57 -1.40 -0.68
N SER A 761 7.11 -1.39 0.56
CA SER A 761 6.04 -2.29 1.05
C SER A 761 4.64 -1.67 1.06
N LEU A 762 4.48 -0.42 0.58
CA LEU A 762 3.19 0.25 0.52
C LEU A 762 2.16 -0.53 -0.31
N ASN A 763 0.95 -0.66 0.20
CA ASN A 763 -0.18 -1.22 -0.53
C ASN A 763 -0.64 -0.32 -1.67
N ASN A 764 -1.41 -0.88 -2.61
CA ASN A 764 -2.08 -0.08 -3.64
C ASN A 764 -2.99 0.95 -2.97
N ARG A 765 -2.95 2.19 -3.45
CA ARG A 765 -3.68 3.37 -2.96
C ARG A 765 -3.20 3.88 -1.58
N HIS A 766 -2.23 3.24 -0.94
CA HIS A 766 -1.55 3.76 0.24
C HIS A 766 -0.36 4.60 -0.19
N PHE A 767 -0.15 5.71 0.50
CA PHE A 767 0.96 6.61 0.23
C PHE A 767 1.52 7.23 1.52
N VAL A 768 2.75 7.68 1.42
CA VAL A 768 3.41 8.52 2.41
C VAL A 768 3.51 9.93 1.84
N MET A 769 3.28 10.93 2.67
CA MET A 769 3.23 12.32 2.23
C MET A 769 3.92 13.26 3.21
N THR A 770 4.61 14.27 2.65
CA THR A 770 4.87 15.55 3.30
C THR A 770 4.14 16.64 2.54
N MET A 771 3.52 17.58 3.22
CA MET A 771 2.78 18.65 2.56
C MET A 771 3.01 20.00 3.24
N ILE A 772 2.74 21.05 2.50
CA ILE A 772 2.68 22.39 3.07
C ILE A 772 1.29 22.60 3.66
N ILE A 773 1.25 23.10 4.89
CA ILE A 773 0.03 23.49 5.60
C ILE A 773 0.24 24.90 6.15
N ASN A 774 -0.54 25.85 5.70
CA ASN A 774 -0.42 27.27 6.08
C ASN A 774 1.00 27.84 5.85
N GLY A 775 1.66 27.36 4.78
CA GLY A 775 3.01 27.80 4.43
C GLY A 775 4.15 27.04 5.11
N GLU A 776 3.89 26.16 6.08
CA GLU A 776 4.87 25.35 6.81
C GLU A 776 4.89 23.90 6.28
N LYS A 777 6.08 23.27 6.23
CA LYS A 777 6.24 21.88 5.85
C LYS A 777 5.81 20.97 7.02
N SER A 778 4.90 20.03 6.75
CA SER A 778 4.43 19.06 7.75
C SER A 778 5.47 17.98 8.04
N THR A 779 5.27 17.28 9.17
CA THR A 779 5.89 15.96 9.39
C THR A 779 5.38 14.96 8.37
N PRO A 780 6.19 13.97 7.96
CA PRO A 780 5.73 12.88 7.11
C PRO A 780 4.63 12.06 7.79
N PHE A 781 3.61 11.70 7.05
CA PHE A 781 2.51 10.87 7.52
C PHE A 781 2.01 9.92 6.42
N SER A 782 1.26 8.89 6.82
CA SER A 782 0.66 7.93 5.91
C SER A 782 -0.81 8.22 5.65
N ALA A 783 -1.29 7.86 4.47
CA ALA A 783 -2.70 8.00 4.10
C ALA A 783 -3.07 7.05 2.95
N THR A 784 -4.35 7.07 2.57
CA THR A 784 -4.88 6.38 1.39
C THR A 784 -5.58 7.37 0.46
N THR A 785 -5.62 7.08 -0.84
CA THR A 785 -6.37 7.91 -1.79
C THR A 785 -7.88 7.70 -1.62
N LEU A 786 -8.65 8.78 -1.76
CA LEU A 786 -10.10 8.69 -1.87
C LEU A 786 -10.50 7.86 -3.11
N THR A 787 -11.69 7.32 -3.09
CA THR A 787 -12.27 6.67 -4.27
C THR A 787 -12.86 7.75 -5.17
N LEU A 788 -12.54 7.71 -6.47
CA LEU A 788 -13.16 8.60 -7.45
C LEU A 788 -14.68 8.36 -7.47
N PRO A 789 -15.48 9.43 -7.45
CA PRO A 789 -16.91 9.32 -7.62
C PRO A 789 -17.25 8.81 -9.03
N LYS A 790 -18.45 8.29 -9.22
CA LYS A 790 -18.93 7.98 -10.56
C LYS A 790 -19.32 9.29 -11.28
N PRO A 791 -18.98 9.44 -12.57
CA PRO A 791 -19.40 10.62 -13.34
C PRO A 791 -20.94 10.71 -13.40
N PHE A 792 -21.46 11.91 -13.23
CA PHE A 792 -22.90 12.17 -13.25
C PHE A 792 -23.48 12.15 -14.65
N ASN A 793 -22.74 12.75 -15.61
CA ASN A 793 -23.18 12.87 -16.99
C ASN A 793 -21.94 12.93 -17.90
N ASP A 794 -21.79 12.01 -18.81
CA ASP A 794 -20.66 12.00 -19.74
C ASP A 794 -20.92 12.93 -20.92
N LEU A 795 -20.30 14.09 -20.89
CA LEU A 795 -20.41 15.13 -21.94
C LEU A 795 -19.21 15.13 -22.90
N SER A 796 -18.35 14.11 -22.86
CA SER A 796 -17.11 14.05 -23.64
C SER A 796 -17.34 14.24 -25.13
N ALA A 797 -18.40 13.66 -25.71
CA ALA A 797 -18.73 13.81 -27.12
C ALA A 797 -19.06 15.27 -27.49
N LYS A 798 -19.80 15.98 -26.62
CA LYS A 798 -20.13 17.42 -26.84
C LYS A 798 -18.88 18.28 -26.73
N ILE A 799 -17.96 17.96 -25.84
CA ILE A 799 -16.69 18.69 -25.68
C ILE A 799 -15.85 18.54 -26.95
N ILE A 800 -15.75 17.33 -27.51
CA ILE A 800 -15.02 17.06 -28.75
C ILE A 800 -15.64 17.85 -29.91
N GLU A 801 -16.96 17.81 -30.05
CA GLU A 801 -17.67 18.55 -31.08
C GLU A 801 -17.48 20.05 -30.95
N ASN A 802 -17.61 20.62 -29.75
CA ASN A 802 -17.36 22.03 -29.48
C ASN A 802 -15.91 22.43 -29.82
N THR A 803 -14.95 21.61 -29.43
CA THR A 803 -13.53 21.88 -29.75
C THR A 803 -13.30 21.85 -31.26
N ARG A 804 -13.84 20.84 -31.99
CA ARG A 804 -13.74 20.79 -33.45
C ARG A 804 -14.33 22.01 -34.11
N ARG A 805 -15.48 22.43 -33.68
CA ARG A 805 -16.18 23.60 -34.26
C ARG A 805 -15.43 24.92 -34.02
N ASN A 806 -14.89 25.13 -32.83
CA ASN A 806 -14.35 26.43 -32.42
C ASN A 806 -12.83 26.55 -32.64
N TYR A 807 -12.08 25.47 -32.60
CA TYR A 807 -10.62 25.48 -32.56
C TYR A 807 -9.93 24.61 -33.60
N SER A 808 -10.66 23.89 -34.46
CA SER A 808 -10.03 23.07 -35.48
C SER A 808 -10.30 23.55 -36.90
N THR A 809 -9.45 23.11 -37.81
CA THR A 809 -9.62 23.35 -39.25
C THR A 809 -9.62 21.95 -39.93
N PRO A 810 -10.53 21.71 -40.92
CA PRO A 810 -10.52 20.44 -41.64
C PRO A 810 -9.16 20.16 -42.28
N ARG A 811 -8.71 18.90 -42.18
CA ARG A 811 -7.41 18.41 -42.65
C ARG A 811 -7.11 18.82 -44.09
N ALA A 812 -8.09 18.69 -45.01
CA ALA A 812 -7.89 18.98 -46.40
C ALA A 812 -7.50 20.47 -46.62
N VAL A 813 -8.06 21.37 -45.85
CA VAL A 813 -7.76 22.82 -45.92
C VAL A 813 -6.34 23.09 -45.43
N ILE A 814 -5.94 22.43 -44.34
CA ILE A 814 -4.59 22.59 -43.78
C ILE A 814 -3.53 22.01 -44.73
N GLU A 815 -3.74 20.82 -45.25
CA GLU A 815 -2.82 20.18 -46.19
C GLU A 815 -2.70 21.03 -47.47
N GLN A 816 -3.78 21.66 -47.95
CA GLN A 816 -3.72 22.54 -49.08
C GLN A 816 -2.87 23.79 -48.75
N ARG A 817 -3.11 24.44 -47.60
CA ARG A 817 -2.31 25.59 -47.16
C ARG A 817 -0.84 25.26 -47.01
N ILE A 818 -0.51 24.11 -46.44
CA ILE A 818 0.89 23.63 -46.31
C ILE A 818 1.50 23.41 -47.69
N ARG A 819 0.77 22.82 -48.65
CA ARG A 819 1.24 22.66 -50.04
C ARG A 819 1.50 24.02 -50.70
N ASP A 820 0.60 24.98 -50.53
CA ASP A 820 0.75 26.33 -51.10
C ASP A 820 1.97 27.07 -50.52
N ILE A 821 2.32 26.81 -49.25
CA ILE A 821 3.52 27.36 -48.59
C ILE A 821 4.79 26.67 -49.07
N LEU A 822 4.77 25.33 -49.18
CA LEU A 822 5.97 24.53 -49.51
C LEU A 822 6.29 24.52 -51.03
N VAL A 823 5.27 24.63 -51.89
CA VAL A 823 5.40 24.67 -53.33
C VAL A 823 4.84 26.03 -53.78
N PRO A 824 5.71 27.03 -54.03
CA PRO A 824 5.21 28.33 -54.48
C PRO A 824 4.38 28.22 -55.76
N PRO A 825 3.34 29.05 -55.93
CA PRO A 825 2.52 29.07 -57.12
C PRO A 825 3.40 29.10 -58.40
N LYS A 826 2.95 28.40 -59.44
CA LYS A 826 3.68 28.30 -60.73
C LYS A 826 4.12 29.65 -61.28
N GLU A 827 3.52 30.73 -60.90
CA GLU A 827 3.85 32.12 -61.29
C GLU A 827 5.19 32.61 -60.73
N LEU A 828 5.71 32.01 -59.64
CA LEU A 828 7.03 32.34 -59.09
C LEU A 828 8.13 31.37 -59.59
N MET A 829 7.78 30.40 -60.39
CA MET A 829 8.76 29.53 -61.01
C MET A 829 9.48 30.32 -62.09
N THR A 830 10.74 30.68 -61.89
CA THR A 830 11.54 31.32 -62.91
C THR A 830 11.56 30.46 -64.17
N LYS A 831 11.55 31.09 -65.34
CA LYS A 831 11.64 30.44 -66.66
C LYS A 831 12.75 29.37 -66.69
N ALA A 832 13.87 29.61 -66.01
CA ALA A 832 14.98 28.70 -65.81
C ALA A 832 14.66 27.43 -65.06
N TRP A 833 13.70 27.44 -64.08
CA TRP A 833 13.27 26.21 -63.33
C TRP A 833 12.34 25.35 -64.22
N ALA A 834 11.42 26.00 -64.95
CA ALA A 834 10.52 25.30 -65.83
C ALA A 834 11.28 24.61 -67.00
N GLU A 835 12.29 25.27 -67.55
CA GLU A 835 13.17 24.74 -68.60
C GLU A 835 14.03 23.59 -68.10
N ARG A 836 14.51 23.65 -66.79
CA ARG A 836 15.37 22.63 -66.19
C ARG A 836 14.58 21.32 -65.79
N ASN A 837 13.27 21.45 -65.62
CA ASN A 837 12.45 20.33 -65.20
C ASN A 837 11.42 19.87 -66.25
N GLY A 838 11.49 20.39 -67.49
CA GLY A 838 10.66 19.93 -68.62
C GLY A 838 9.14 20.31 -68.49
N VAL A 839 8.85 21.37 -67.75
CA VAL A 839 7.45 21.80 -67.53
C VAL A 839 7.13 22.91 -68.52
N GLU A 840 6.19 22.70 -69.46
CA GLU A 840 5.76 23.68 -70.44
C GLU A 840 5.03 24.85 -69.79
N PHE A 841 5.50 26.09 -69.95
CA PHE A 841 4.93 27.30 -69.41
C PHE A 841 3.76 27.76 -70.30
N SER A 842 2.54 27.47 -69.99
CA SER A 842 1.38 27.96 -70.73
C SER A 842 0.70 29.12 -69.99
N LYS A 843 0.75 30.31 -70.62
CA LYS A 843 0.22 31.60 -70.16
C LYS A 843 -1.32 31.57 -70.02
N LYS A 844 -2.02 30.53 -70.54
CA LYS A 844 -3.49 30.48 -70.61
C LYS A 844 -4.23 29.89 -69.42
N VAL A 845 -3.51 29.32 -68.41
CA VAL A 845 -4.14 28.72 -67.23
C VAL A 845 -4.26 29.72 -66.04
N ALA A 846 -3.51 30.81 -66.10
CA ALA A 846 -3.47 31.78 -64.97
C ALA A 846 -4.71 32.68 -64.89
N GLU A 847 -5.45 32.90 -65.98
CA GLU A 847 -6.56 33.89 -65.97
C GLU A 847 -7.90 33.29 -65.50
N ASN A 848 -8.07 31.99 -65.37
CA ASN A 848 -9.37 31.40 -64.96
C ASN A 848 -9.47 30.88 -63.53
N VAL A 849 -8.43 31.01 -62.72
CA VAL A 849 -8.41 30.44 -61.33
C VAL A 849 -8.47 31.57 -60.28
N PHE A 850 -8.24 32.80 -60.58
CA PHE A 850 -8.29 33.92 -59.61
C PHE A 850 -9.34 34.98 -59.94
N ALA A 851 -10.63 34.56 -60.10
CA ALA A 851 -11.72 35.53 -59.95
C ALA A 851 -12.08 35.63 -58.46
N PRO A 852 -12.10 36.82 -57.85
CA PRO A 852 -12.51 36.97 -56.48
C PRO A 852 -13.99 36.60 -56.32
N VAL A 853 -14.30 35.64 -55.47
CA VAL A 853 -15.69 35.36 -55.07
C VAL A 853 -16.23 36.58 -54.35
N LYS A 854 -17.02 37.37 -55.07
CA LYS A 854 -17.87 38.44 -54.50
C LYS A 854 -18.97 37.75 -53.71
N ASN A 855 -19.05 38.00 -52.44
CA ASN A 855 -20.22 37.74 -51.59
C ASN A 855 -21.46 38.34 -52.24
N GLN A 856 -22.35 37.51 -52.79
CA GLN A 856 -23.72 37.88 -53.10
C GLN A 856 -24.66 37.07 -52.20
N GLY A 857 -25.55 37.84 -51.59
CA GLY A 857 -26.54 37.41 -50.61
C GLY A 857 -27.46 36.31 -51.16
N ILE A 858 -27.86 35.48 -50.25
CA ILE A 858 -28.81 34.39 -50.44
C ILE A 858 -30.20 35.01 -50.68
N SER A 859 -30.71 34.95 -51.88
CA SER A 859 -32.13 35.11 -52.14
C SER A 859 -32.70 33.77 -52.67
N ASN A 860 -33.76 33.36 -51.98
CA ASN A 860 -34.57 32.19 -52.32
C ASN A 860 -35.00 32.17 -53.80
N GLN A 861 -34.64 31.14 -54.56
CA GLN A 861 -35.42 30.69 -55.70
C GLN A 861 -35.41 29.15 -55.88
N LYS A 862 -36.60 28.71 -56.25
CA LYS A 862 -37.09 27.31 -56.40
C LYS A 862 -36.25 26.46 -57.36
N SER A 863 -36.08 25.23 -57.00
CA SER A 863 -35.48 24.13 -57.78
C SER A 863 -36.26 23.82 -59.03
N PRO A 864 -35.62 23.52 -60.17
CA PRO A 864 -36.26 22.73 -61.24
C PRO A 864 -35.85 21.24 -61.14
N ASN A 865 -36.89 20.41 -61.27
CA ASN A 865 -36.81 18.94 -61.38
C ASN A 865 -35.88 18.48 -62.52
N ILE A 866 -34.88 17.66 -62.21
CA ILE A 866 -34.21 16.80 -63.19
C ILE A 866 -34.29 15.40 -62.69
N LYS A 867 -34.97 14.53 -63.44
CA LYS A 867 -35.08 13.07 -63.23
C LYS A 867 -33.73 12.42 -63.44
N PRO A 868 -33.29 11.52 -62.57
CA PRO A 868 -32.13 10.67 -62.85
C PRO A 868 -32.56 9.43 -63.63
N THR A 869 -31.94 9.20 -64.77
CA THR A 869 -31.95 7.95 -65.51
C THR A 869 -30.58 7.34 -65.42
N VAL A 870 -30.34 6.52 -64.41
CA VAL A 870 -29.31 5.46 -64.44
C VAL A 870 -29.84 4.33 -63.53
N LYS A 871 -29.97 3.13 -64.11
CA LYS A 871 -30.37 1.90 -63.41
C LYS A 871 -29.31 1.46 -62.38
N PRO A 872 -29.72 0.96 -61.22
CA PRO A 872 -28.75 0.42 -60.26
C PRO A 872 -28.29 -0.97 -60.69
N GLN A 873 -26.96 -1.16 -60.74
CA GLN A 873 -26.35 -2.49 -60.68
C GLN A 873 -26.33 -3.01 -59.22
N ASN A 874 -26.81 -4.22 -59.09
CA ASN A 874 -26.87 -4.96 -57.82
C ASN A 874 -25.46 -5.16 -57.25
N PHE A 875 -25.19 -4.56 -56.14
CA PHE A 875 -24.09 -4.98 -55.23
C PHE A 875 -24.70 -5.80 -54.09
N THR A 876 -24.36 -7.08 -54.03
CA THR A 876 -24.63 -7.99 -52.92
C THR A 876 -23.83 -7.50 -51.69
N PRO A 877 -24.45 -7.41 -50.48
CA PRO A 877 -23.72 -7.05 -49.28
C PRO A 877 -22.82 -8.21 -48.84
N ILE A 878 -21.54 -7.92 -48.65
CA ILE A 878 -20.62 -8.82 -47.96
C ILE A 878 -20.98 -8.80 -46.47
N GLN A 879 -21.45 -9.94 -45.96
CA GLN A 879 -21.66 -10.14 -44.53
C GLN A 879 -20.33 -10.06 -43.77
N PRO A 880 -20.28 -9.49 -42.57
CA PRO A 880 -19.11 -9.56 -41.72
C PRO A 880 -19.00 -10.96 -41.13
N MET A 881 -17.91 -11.64 -41.49
CA MET A 881 -17.48 -12.90 -40.91
C MET A 881 -16.73 -12.58 -39.61
N PHE A 882 -17.42 -12.60 -38.50
CA PHE A 882 -16.87 -12.89 -37.17
C PHE A 882 -18.05 -12.95 -36.17
N GLU A 883 -18.70 -14.12 -36.09
CA GLU A 883 -19.51 -14.50 -34.93
C GLU A 883 -18.58 -14.94 -33.79
N ALA A 884 -18.61 -14.22 -32.66
CA ALA A 884 -18.01 -14.67 -31.44
C ALA A 884 -18.83 -15.83 -30.84
N LYS A 885 -18.35 -17.08 -30.97
CA LYS A 885 -18.87 -18.23 -30.24
C LYS A 885 -18.59 -18.06 -28.75
N LYS A 886 -19.66 -17.97 -27.96
CA LYS A 886 -19.64 -18.23 -26.52
C LYS A 886 -19.18 -19.67 -26.27
N ILE A 887 -18.05 -19.85 -25.61
CA ILE A 887 -17.57 -21.15 -25.13
C ILE A 887 -18.19 -21.38 -23.76
N ASP A 888 -19.03 -22.41 -23.69
CA ASP A 888 -19.65 -22.93 -22.47
C ASP A 888 -18.71 -23.98 -21.87
N PHE A 889 -18.19 -23.70 -20.64
CA PHE A 889 -17.19 -24.51 -19.95
C PHE A 889 -17.78 -25.65 -19.12
N SER A 890 -19.00 -26.11 -19.36
CA SER A 890 -19.66 -27.10 -18.51
C SER A 890 -19.57 -28.56 -18.93
N LYS A 891 -18.89 -28.96 -20.01
CA LYS A 891 -18.73 -30.39 -20.37
C LYS A 891 -17.42 -30.65 -21.12
N ALA A 892 -16.44 -31.21 -20.42
CA ALA A 892 -15.38 -32.02 -21.02
C ALA A 892 -15.05 -33.22 -20.11
N PRO A 893 -14.99 -34.45 -20.61
CA PRO A 893 -14.70 -35.63 -19.82
C PRO A 893 -13.19 -35.80 -19.64
N ILE A 894 -12.81 -36.18 -18.41
CA ILE A 894 -11.44 -36.53 -18.01
C ILE A 894 -11.14 -37.96 -18.51
N ASP A 895 -10.17 -38.10 -19.39
CA ASP A 895 -9.61 -39.38 -19.78
C ASP A 895 -8.30 -39.64 -19.01
N GLN A 896 -8.37 -40.59 -18.05
CA GLN A 896 -7.25 -41.04 -17.28
C GLN A 896 -6.41 -42.03 -18.07
N LYS A 897 -5.19 -41.71 -18.45
CA LYS A 897 -4.19 -42.70 -18.79
C LYS A 897 -2.98 -42.60 -17.85
N LYS A 898 -2.82 -43.66 -17.07
CA LYS A 898 -1.66 -44.02 -16.24
C LYS A 898 -0.35 -43.92 -17.01
N ILE A 899 0.65 -43.24 -16.42
CA ILE A 899 2.07 -43.48 -16.67
C ILE A 899 2.80 -43.50 -15.33
N SER A 900 3.40 -44.65 -15.04
CA SER A 900 4.23 -44.97 -13.88
C SER A 900 5.59 -44.25 -13.93
N PRO A 901 6.27 -44.08 -12.80
CA PRO A 901 7.51 -43.33 -12.69
C PRO A 901 8.73 -44.17 -13.04
N ASN A 902 9.63 -43.59 -13.82
CA ASN A 902 11.00 -44.10 -13.89
C ASN A 902 11.99 -42.95 -13.74
N SER A 903 12.87 -43.16 -12.80
CA SER A 903 13.98 -42.39 -12.36
C SER A 903 14.97 -41.98 -13.44
N ALA A 904 15.43 -40.73 -13.46
CA ALA A 904 16.83 -40.37 -13.74
C ALA A 904 17.10 -38.92 -13.29
N GLU A 905 17.94 -38.81 -12.26
CA GLU A 905 18.60 -37.57 -11.88
C GLU A 905 19.40 -37.00 -13.04
N GLN A 906 19.15 -35.75 -13.42
CA GLN A 906 20.12 -34.94 -14.12
C GLN A 906 20.43 -33.69 -13.28
N LYS A 907 21.64 -33.73 -12.69
CA LYS A 907 22.30 -32.58 -12.07
C LYS A 907 22.64 -31.55 -13.15
N GLU A 908 22.16 -30.33 -13.02
CA GLU A 908 22.72 -29.19 -13.73
C GLU A 908 24.10 -28.84 -13.16
N PRO A 909 25.13 -28.61 -14.00
CA PRO A 909 26.44 -28.23 -13.52
C PRO A 909 26.53 -26.74 -13.23
N SER A 910 26.85 -26.38 -12.01
CA SER A 910 27.24 -25.03 -11.62
C SER A 910 28.58 -24.65 -12.27
N LEU A 911 28.57 -23.72 -13.21
CA LEU A 911 29.79 -23.14 -13.81
C LEU A 911 30.53 -22.30 -12.75
N GLY A 912 31.73 -22.75 -12.40
CA GLY A 912 32.63 -22.06 -11.49
C GLY A 912 33.31 -20.85 -12.15
N LEU A 913 33.63 -19.82 -11.33
CA LEU A 913 34.30 -18.56 -11.74
C LEU A 913 35.58 -18.73 -12.56
N LYS A 914 36.19 -19.92 -12.62
CA LYS A 914 37.37 -20.25 -13.45
C LYS A 914 37.01 -20.53 -14.93
N ASP A 915 35.78 -20.97 -15.18
CA ASP A 915 35.34 -21.29 -16.56
C ASP A 915 34.92 -20.03 -17.33
N LEU A 916 34.43 -19.01 -16.59
CA LEU A 916 34.14 -17.69 -17.17
C LEU A 916 35.43 -16.95 -17.64
N SER A 917 36.54 -17.08 -16.88
CA SER A 917 37.80 -16.42 -17.26
C SER A 917 38.43 -17.01 -18.54
N LYS A 918 38.16 -18.30 -18.81
CA LYS A 918 38.66 -18.96 -20.04
C LYS A 918 37.85 -18.56 -21.28
N ALA A 919 36.55 -18.35 -21.11
CA ALA A 919 35.68 -17.92 -22.21
C ALA A 919 35.93 -16.46 -22.65
N PHE A 920 36.41 -15.60 -21.73
CA PHE A 920 36.77 -14.22 -22.06
C PHE A 920 38.15 -14.10 -22.72
N ALA A 921 39.10 -14.97 -22.38
CA ALA A 921 40.42 -15.02 -23.04
C ALA A 921 40.31 -15.46 -24.50
N GLU A 922 39.39 -16.32 -24.87
CA GLU A 922 39.15 -16.79 -26.24
C GLU A 922 38.51 -15.72 -27.16
N LYS A 923 37.94 -14.63 -26.57
CA LYS A 923 37.31 -13.52 -27.31
C LYS A 923 38.15 -12.23 -27.35
N GLY A 924 39.42 -12.26 -26.92
CA GLY A 924 40.34 -11.13 -27.07
C GLY A 924 39.99 -9.87 -26.26
N ILE A 925 39.26 -10.00 -25.12
CA ILE A 925 38.90 -8.88 -24.26
C ILE A 925 39.82 -8.83 -23.05
N GLU A 926 40.74 -7.86 -23.01
CA GLU A 926 41.63 -7.62 -21.87
C GLU A 926 40.87 -6.99 -20.70
N ILE A 927 40.94 -7.65 -19.54
CA ILE A 927 40.36 -7.13 -18.28
C ILE A 927 41.41 -6.27 -17.57
N PRO A 928 41.12 -5.01 -17.18
CA PRO A 928 42.06 -4.16 -16.45
C PRO A 928 42.32 -4.73 -15.05
N GLN A 929 43.59 -4.93 -14.70
CA GLN A 929 44.01 -5.39 -13.37
C GLN A 929 43.79 -4.32 -12.32
N VAL A 930 42.94 -4.61 -11.33
CA VAL A 930 42.77 -3.79 -10.14
C VAL A 930 43.95 -3.96 -9.20
N LYS A 931 44.77 -2.92 -9.04
CA LYS A 931 45.88 -2.88 -8.08
C LYS A 931 45.35 -3.02 -6.64
N LYS A 932 45.78 -4.08 -5.96
CA LYS A 932 45.53 -4.32 -4.52
C LYS A 932 46.07 -3.15 -3.68
N ARG A 933 45.20 -2.39 -3.03
CA ARG A 933 45.58 -1.42 -2.00
C ARG A 933 46.06 -2.17 -0.76
N ARG A 934 47.29 -1.86 -0.28
CA ARG A 934 47.86 -2.39 0.96
C ARG A 934 47.03 -1.86 2.16
N LYS A 935 46.73 -2.75 3.11
CA LYS A 935 46.17 -2.41 4.43
C LYS A 935 47.12 -1.50 5.23
N PRO A 936 46.64 -0.47 5.92
CA PRO A 936 47.49 0.27 6.88
C PRO A 936 47.63 -0.54 8.19
N ARG A 937 48.88 -0.53 8.69
CA ARG A 937 49.25 -1.11 9.99
C ARG A 937 48.62 -0.33 11.14
N SER A 938 48.02 -1.05 12.10
CA SER A 938 47.57 -0.56 13.40
C SER A 938 48.76 -0.02 14.20
N ARG A 939 48.64 1.21 14.70
CA ARG A 939 49.46 1.75 15.78
C ARG A 939 48.59 1.85 17.02
N ASN A 940 49.00 1.09 18.04
CA ASN A 940 48.55 1.22 19.42
C ASN A 940 48.93 2.59 19.99
N LEU A 941 47.97 3.29 20.56
CA LEU A 941 48.24 4.38 21.52
C LEU A 941 47.29 4.19 22.71
N LYS A 942 47.93 4.08 23.89
CA LYS A 942 47.33 4.01 25.21
C LYS A 942 46.68 5.35 25.61
N PRO A 943 45.73 5.36 26.53
CA PRO A 943 45.08 6.58 27.00
C PRO A 943 45.91 7.33 28.05
N GLN A 944 45.92 8.65 27.97
CA GLN A 944 46.29 9.54 29.05
C GLN A 944 45.10 10.31 29.56
N THR A 945 44.89 10.17 30.84
CA THR A 945 44.03 10.97 31.71
C THR A 945 44.66 12.34 31.98
N GLN A 946 43.85 13.40 32.05
CA GLN A 946 44.00 14.60 32.90
C GLN A 946 42.76 15.47 32.69
N GLU A 947 41.90 15.56 33.67
CA GLU A 947 41.79 16.55 34.77
C GLU A 947 41.34 17.96 34.33
N ALA A 948 40.18 18.23 34.88
CA ALA A 948 39.45 19.41 35.24
C ALA A 948 40.23 20.77 35.28
N GLN A 949 39.55 21.83 34.90
CA GLN A 949 39.24 23.01 35.74
C GLN A 949 38.56 24.13 34.94
N ASN A 950 37.36 24.51 35.43
CA ASN A 950 36.93 25.86 35.82
C ASN A 950 37.16 27.04 34.84
N THR A 951 36.20 27.79 34.49
CA THR A 951 35.47 28.85 35.22
C THR A 951 34.75 29.79 34.24
N ASN A 952 33.56 30.16 34.63
CA ASN A 952 32.96 31.52 34.64
C ASN A 952 32.54 32.27 33.37
N ASN A 953 31.21 32.48 33.36
CA ASN A 953 30.54 33.79 33.27
C ASN A 953 30.74 34.71 32.07
N LEU A 954 29.61 35.02 31.48
CA LEU A 954 29.02 36.37 31.35
C LEU A 954 27.82 36.24 30.39
N LYS A 955 26.59 36.35 30.85
CA LYS A 955 25.71 37.53 31.00
C LYS A 955 25.49 38.35 29.71
N ILE A 956 24.24 38.29 29.25
CA ILE A 956 23.27 39.40 29.06
C ILE A 956 23.47 40.18 27.74
N GLU A 957 22.44 40.28 27.03
CA GLU A 957 21.34 41.18 26.74
C GLU A 957 21.09 41.41 25.26
N HIS A 958 19.88 41.41 24.98
CA HIS A 958 18.90 41.98 24.06
C HIS A 958 18.35 41.11 22.99
#